data_c598bf07fefd860340645f467cc60a4f
#
_entry.id   c598bf07fefd860340645f467cc60a4f
#
_cell.length_a   1.000
_cell.length_b   1.000
_cell.length_c   1.000
_cell.angle_alpha   90.00
_cell.angle_beta   90.00
_cell.angle_gamma   90.00
#
_symmetry.space_group_name_H-M   'P 1'
#
loop_
_entity.id
_entity.type
_entity.pdbx_description
1 polymer ?
#
loop_
_entity_poly.entity_id
_entity_poly.type
_entity_poly.pdbx_seq_one_letter_code
_entity_poly.pdbx_strand_id
1 'polypeptide(L)'
;MEFVSPNPFTSFIFYVFLSCAVIVIAYTCNFYYLAFLSGRRKEIQEDTVSIGEPTITIQLPIYNEKYVAKRLINSVCELDYPKQKMSIMVLDDSDDNTTEQVAELVQDYKSRGFDISHIRRGTRAGYKAGALKHAMKQTKSEFVAIFDADFIPPKWYLKKAMPYFAKPNIGLVQCRWGHVNENYSALTQAQALSLDFHFLVEQRAKSNSHLFMNFNGTAGIWRKDCIDDSGGWHTATLVEDLDLSYRAQMKGWKCLFLPDIVVNAELPVQMNGAKRQQFRWSKGSIQCAIKLLGGILAKRKIAIDAKLQAFVQLTRHIVFPLMLIQFLALPILLASNVNLYIISFLPAVTLATYLAMGPGAYLFIIHNMYDKNWKEKAIAMPYMIIYSIGMAVNNTVAVIDAMVGKKNEFLRTPKYGIVKNTDDWRSKAYSLPFSKTTLLELFFGIYGIMAIFIALYSRNPIWIPIIALQTVGFLYIAFLSFSHTRFKRGDSKIDYTKTKEEKMADITHKLAIGGIIAIICFGAYMAFAGYQSDVYPMDLSIGLFDRIMASSEPKTIIADINAIKGYLPAEGNPVWIFPTDTTNFTRIQADLDVMLASSEKISAVPRDSSAFHTGMMDISLRSEIIQKQMMDMVPYMYASISNILFASIWIAVIIGVFAILKRKKQSLEAFDKSDGV
;
A
#
# COMPACT_ATOMS: atom_id res chain seq x y z
N MET A 1 0.45 -31.79 -22.35
CA MET A 1 0.14 -30.98 -21.14
C MET A 1 -0.62 -29.75 -21.64
N GLU A 2 -1.92 -29.74 -21.48
CA GLU A 2 -2.71 -28.55 -21.80
C GLU A 2 -2.47 -27.52 -20.68
N PHE A 3 -1.84 -26.41 -21.04
CA PHE A 3 -1.45 -25.34 -20.14
C PHE A 3 -2.63 -24.46 -19.65
N VAL A 4 -3.84 -24.66 -20.16
CA VAL A 4 -4.96 -23.74 -20.00
C VAL A 4 -6.26 -24.52 -19.79
N SER A 5 -7.12 -24.00 -18.92
CA SER A 5 -8.50 -24.49 -18.77
C SER A 5 -9.22 -24.54 -20.13
N PRO A 6 -10.05 -25.55 -20.40
CA PRO A 6 -10.85 -25.62 -21.63
C PRO A 6 -11.86 -24.45 -21.77
N ASN A 7 -12.03 -23.63 -20.72
CA ASN A 7 -12.92 -22.46 -20.75
C ASN A 7 -12.15 -21.20 -21.21
N PRO A 8 -12.53 -20.57 -22.35
CA PRO A 8 -11.88 -19.37 -22.88
C PRO A 8 -11.83 -18.18 -21.87
N PHE A 9 -12.83 -18.06 -21.01
CA PHE A 9 -12.92 -17.00 -20.01
C PHE A 9 -11.83 -17.13 -18.93
N THR A 10 -11.65 -18.35 -18.39
CA THR A 10 -10.60 -18.60 -17.38
C THR A 10 -9.22 -18.48 -17.97
N SER A 11 -9.03 -18.89 -19.23
CA SER A 11 -7.79 -18.68 -19.97
C SER A 11 -7.46 -17.21 -20.12
N PHE A 12 -8.42 -16.38 -20.48
CA PHE A 12 -8.26 -14.93 -20.57
C PHE A 12 -7.82 -14.33 -19.22
N ILE A 13 -8.53 -14.68 -18.11
CA ILE A 13 -8.17 -14.21 -16.76
C ILE A 13 -6.76 -14.64 -16.38
N PHE A 14 -6.37 -15.87 -16.70
CA PHE A 14 -5.02 -16.38 -16.43
C PHE A 14 -3.94 -15.55 -17.14
N TYR A 15 -4.10 -15.26 -18.43
CA TYR A 15 -3.13 -14.45 -19.16
C TYR A 15 -3.09 -13.01 -18.67
N VAL A 16 -4.22 -12.43 -18.28
CA VAL A 16 -4.27 -11.10 -17.63
C VAL A 16 -3.50 -11.13 -16.30
N PHE A 17 -3.75 -12.14 -15.46
CA PHE A 17 -3.04 -12.32 -14.20
C PHE A 17 -1.52 -12.44 -14.40
N LEU A 18 -1.09 -13.29 -15.34
CA LEU A 18 0.32 -13.49 -15.65
C LEU A 18 0.97 -12.23 -16.20
N SER A 19 0.31 -11.52 -17.10
CA SER A 19 0.81 -10.24 -17.64
C SER A 19 0.99 -9.20 -16.54
N CYS A 20 0.02 -9.08 -15.64
CA CYS A 20 0.14 -8.20 -14.47
C CYS A 20 1.33 -8.61 -13.59
N ALA A 21 1.54 -9.92 -13.34
CA ALA A 21 2.65 -10.42 -12.55
C ALA A 21 4.01 -10.03 -13.16
N VAL A 22 4.18 -10.26 -14.45
CA VAL A 22 5.43 -9.93 -15.17
C VAL A 22 5.73 -8.44 -15.08
N ILE A 23 4.73 -7.58 -15.28
CA ILE A 23 4.91 -6.12 -15.18
C ILE A 23 5.29 -5.72 -13.76
N VAL A 24 4.59 -6.22 -12.73
CA VAL A 24 4.88 -5.91 -11.32
C VAL A 24 6.28 -6.37 -10.94
N ILE A 25 6.73 -7.56 -11.40
CA ILE A 25 8.10 -8.07 -11.21
C ILE A 25 9.12 -7.11 -11.85
N ALA A 26 8.87 -6.63 -13.07
CA ALA A 26 9.78 -5.71 -13.76
C ALA A 26 9.97 -4.39 -12.95
N TYR A 27 8.89 -3.82 -12.40
CA TYR A 27 8.97 -2.65 -11.51
C TYR A 27 9.73 -2.98 -10.21
N THR A 28 9.56 -4.18 -9.66
CA THR A 28 10.29 -4.61 -8.45
C THR A 28 11.78 -4.76 -8.72
N CYS A 29 12.18 -5.35 -9.86
CA CYS A 29 13.59 -5.45 -10.25
C CYS A 29 14.25 -4.06 -10.32
N ASN A 30 13.49 -3.02 -10.70
CA ASN A 30 14.01 -1.65 -10.71
C ASN A 30 14.39 -1.14 -9.31
N PHE A 31 13.70 -1.56 -8.24
CA PHE A 31 14.11 -1.17 -6.88
C PHE A 31 15.49 -1.72 -6.52
N TYR A 32 15.78 -2.97 -6.87
CA TYR A 32 17.10 -3.58 -6.66
C TYR A 32 18.18 -2.93 -7.54
N TYR A 33 17.85 -2.58 -8.77
CA TYR A 33 18.74 -1.83 -9.64
C TYR A 33 19.11 -0.47 -9.04
N LEU A 34 18.13 0.29 -8.54
CA LEU A 34 18.41 1.56 -7.86
C LEU A 34 19.17 1.37 -6.55
N ALA A 35 18.88 0.30 -5.79
CA ALA A 35 19.63 -0.05 -4.60
C ALA A 35 21.12 -0.31 -4.91
N PHE A 36 21.40 -1.07 -5.98
CA PHE A 36 22.75 -1.30 -6.46
C PHE A 36 23.46 0.00 -6.87
N LEU A 37 22.77 0.87 -7.63
CA LEU A 37 23.33 2.16 -8.01
C LEU A 37 23.58 3.09 -6.81
N SER A 38 22.70 3.07 -5.80
CA SER A 38 22.88 3.89 -4.58
C SER A 38 24.10 3.49 -3.77
N GLY A 39 24.49 2.22 -3.81
CA GLY A 39 25.69 1.68 -3.15
C GLY A 39 27.00 2.11 -3.81
N ARG A 40 26.97 2.55 -5.06
CA ARG A 40 28.15 3.09 -5.74
C ARG A 40 28.41 4.50 -5.22
N ARG A 41 29.24 4.62 -4.19
CA ARG A 41 29.64 5.92 -3.62
C ARG A 41 30.37 6.75 -4.69
N LYS A 42 29.73 7.78 -5.23
CA LYS A 42 30.40 8.96 -5.72
C LYS A 42 30.25 10.01 -4.61
N GLU A 43 31.34 10.37 -3.96
CA GLU A 43 31.35 11.58 -3.16
C GLU A 43 30.99 12.72 -4.10
N ILE A 44 29.90 13.40 -3.81
CA ILE A 44 29.61 14.67 -4.49
C ILE A 44 30.61 15.63 -3.87
N GLN A 45 31.75 15.81 -4.53
CA GLN A 45 32.78 16.75 -4.07
C GLN A 45 32.15 18.15 -4.04
N GLU A 46 32.22 18.78 -2.88
CA GLU A 46 32.13 20.22 -2.81
C GLU A 46 33.24 20.78 -3.72
N ASP A 47 32.89 21.46 -4.78
CA ASP A 47 33.92 22.23 -5.49
C ASP A 47 34.43 23.26 -4.51
N THR A 48 35.75 23.27 -4.26
CA THR A 48 36.44 24.20 -3.35
C THR A 48 36.32 25.68 -3.77
N VAL A 49 35.67 25.94 -4.94
CA VAL A 49 35.41 27.29 -5.42
C VAL A 49 34.25 27.87 -4.65
N SER A 50 34.51 28.75 -3.74
CA SER A 50 33.50 29.55 -3.05
C SER A 50 32.75 30.41 -4.05
N ILE A 51 31.42 30.20 -4.15
CA ILE A 51 30.53 31.11 -4.95
C ILE A 51 30.21 32.40 -4.17
N GLY A 52 30.79 32.59 -2.99
CA GLY A 52 30.41 33.67 -2.07
C GLY A 52 29.01 33.45 -1.50
N GLU A 53 28.36 34.55 -1.19
CA GLU A 53 26.99 34.57 -0.68
C GLU A 53 26.08 35.25 -1.72
N PRO A 54 25.59 34.51 -2.74
CA PRO A 54 24.71 35.07 -3.76
C PRO A 54 23.34 35.46 -3.20
N THR A 55 22.58 36.24 -3.95
CA THR A 55 21.23 36.61 -3.52
C THR A 55 20.26 35.44 -3.62
N ILE A 56 19.43 35.25 -2.59
CA ILE A 56 18.44 34.17 -2.52
C ILE A 56 17.08 34.69 -2.07
N THR A 57 16.01 34.23 -2.73
CA THR A 57 14.63 34.42 -2.28
C THR A 57 14.11 33.12 -1.70
N ILE A 58 13.59 33.16 -0.48
CA ILE A 58 12.95 32.02 0.17
C ILE A 58 11.45 32.15 0.01
N GLN A 59 10.81 31.20 -0.69
CA GLN A 59 9.38 31.18 -0.95
C GLN A 59 8.69 30.19 -0.02
N LEU A 60 7.72 30.67 0.75
CA LEU A 60 6.99 29.93 1.79
C LEU A 60 5.50 29.85 1.41
N PRO A 61 5.07 28.86 0.61
CA PRO A 61 3.66 28.68 0.26
C PRO A 61 2.88 28.19 1.47
N ILE A 62 1.85 28.95 1.90
CA ILE A 62 1.02 28.69 3.06
C ILE A 62 -0.46 28.67 2.66
N TYR A 63 -1.23 27.72 3.18
CA TYR A 63 -2.68 27.67 3.07
C TYR A 63 -3.30 26.95 4.26
N ASN A 64 -3.97 27.72 5.16
CA ASN A 64 -4.64 27.17 6.37
C ASN A 64 -3.70 26.33 7.26
N GLU A 65 -2.53 26.85 7.64
CA GLU A 65 -1.44 26.12 8.31
C GLU A 65 -1.14 26.71 9.72
N LYS A 66 -2.16 27.16 10.46
CA LYS A 66 -2.01 27.91 11.72
C LYS A 66 -1.15 27.22 12.80
N TYR A 67 -1.02 25.89 12.75
CA TYR A 67 -0.25 25.14 13.76
C TYR A 67 1.25 25.04 13.45
N VAL A 68 1.66 25.35 12.22
CA VAL A 68 3.05 25.15 11.76
C VAL A 68 3.67 26.39 11.13
N ALA A 69 2.87 27.35 10.62
CA ALA A 69 3.35 28.54 9.93
C ALA A 69 4.34 29.37 10.76
N LYS A 70 4.02 29.61 12.05
CA LYS A 70 4.92 30.35 12.96
C LYS A 70 6.29 29.67 13.10
N ARG A 71 6.31 28.34 13.23
CA ARG A 71 7.54 27.56 13.38
C ARG A 71 8.43 27.66 12.12
N LEU A 72 7.80 27.57 10.92
CA LEU A 72 8.50 27.73 9.66
C LEU A 72 9.11 29.13 9.55
N ILE A 73 8.33 30.21 9.71
CA ILE A 73 8.80 31.59 9.54
C ILE A 73 9.95 31.88 10.51
N ASN A 74 9.85 31.44 11.77
CA ASN A 74 10.90 31.61 12.75
C ASN A 74 12.19 30.88 12.31
N SER A 75 12.11 29.61 11.88
CA SER A 75 13.29 28.84 11.48
C SER A 75 13.97 29.43 10.23
N VAL A 76 13.20 30.00 9.32
CA VAL A 76 13.74 30.66 8.12
C VAL A 76 14.43 31.98 8.47
N CYS A 77 13.86 32.77 9.37
CA CYS A 77 14.49 34.01 9.86
C CYS A 77 15.73 33.76 10.72
N GLU A 78 15.90 32.52 11.25
CA GLU A 78 17.10 32.09 12.00
C GLU A 78 18.23 31.54 11.12
N LEU A 79 18.06 31.48 9.79
CA LEU A 79 19.09 30.99 8.89
C LEU A 79 20.36 31.86 8.97
N ASP A 80 21.50 31.21 9.08
CA ASP A 80 22.81 31.86 9.11
C ASP A 80 23.22 32.26 7.69
N TYR A 81 22.70 33.41 7.24
CA TYR A 81 22.93 34.00 5.95
C TYR A 81 22.77 35.52 6.04
N PRO A 82 23.56 36.33 5.28
CA PRO A 82 23.46 37.79 5.34
C PRO A 82 22.05 38.29 4.99
N LYS A 83 21.44 39.05 5.90
CA LYS A 83 20.06 39.56 5.72
C LYS A 83 19.88 40.33 4.43
N GLN A 84 20.91 41.09 3.99
CA GLN A 84 20.89 41.89 2.76
C GLN A 84 20.91 41.04 1.47
N LYS A 85 21.27 39.76 1.60
CA LYS A 85 21.33 38.79 0.48
C LYS A 85 20.12 37.83 0.49
N MET A 86 19.24 37.91 1.50
CA MET A 86 18.12 37.02 1.70
C MET A 86 16.80 37.78 1.71
N SER A 87 15.93 37.47 0.77
CA SER A 87 14.54 37.96 0.71
C SER A 87 13.59 36.83 1.05
N ILE A 88 12.57 37.06 1.87
CA ILE A 88 11.59 36.06 2.30
C ILE A 88 10.20 36.45 1.77
N MET A 89 9.57 35.56 1.01
CA MET A 89 8.21 35.75 0.47
C MET A 89 7.26 34.73 1.10
N VAL A 90 6.39 35.17 2.00
CA VAL A 90 5.33 34.34 2.56
C VAL A 90 4.13 34.41 1.61
N LEU A 91 3.88 33.31 0.89
CA LEU A 91 2.83 33.20 -0.15
C LEU A 91 1.57 32.63 0.47
N ASP A 92 0.71 33.51 0.99
CA ASP A 92 -0.42 33.12 1.82
C ASP A 92 -1.74 33.15 1.01
N ASP A 93 -2.27 31.94 0.76
CA ASP A 93 -3.58 31.74 0.16
C ASP A 93 -4.66 31.37 1.21
N SER A 94 -4.39 31.54 2.52
CA SER A 94 -5.28 31.12 3.59
C SER A 94 -6.58 31.94 3.67
N ASP A 95 -7.62 31.27 4.11
CA ASP A 95 -8.96 31.81 4.36
C ASP A 95 -9.43 31.66 5.83
N ASP A 96 -8.48 31.31 6.72
CA ASP A 96 -8.69 31.21 8.16
C ASP A 96 -7.71 32.11 8.94
N ASN A 97 -7.68 31.99 10.28
CA ASN A 97 -6.84 32.79 11.18
C ASN A 97 -5.32 32.64 10.93
N THR A 98 -4.89 31.77 10.00
CA THR A 98 -3.47 31.68 9.59
C THR A 98 -3.00 32.98 9.01
N THR A 99 -3.85 33.69 8.24
CA THR A 99 -3.53 34.97 7.62
C THR A 99 -3.16 36.04 8.63
N GLU A 100 -3.93 36.18 9.70
CA GLU A 100 -3.67 37.16 10.75
C GLU A 100 -2.35 36.85 11.48
N GLN A 101 -2.13 35.59 11.85
CA GLN A 101 -0.89 35.14 12.48
C GLN A 101 0.34 35.40 11.60
N VAL A 102 0.22 35.15 10.29
CA VAL A 102 1.30 35.40 9.34
C VAL A 102 1.57 36.91 9.20
N ALA A 103 0.52 37.73 9.11
CA ALA A 103 0.65 39.17 9.00
C ALA A 103 1.40 39.78 10.20
N GLU A 104 1.03 39.39 11.43
CA GLU A 104 1.69 39.81 12.67
C GLU A 104 3.18 39.42 12.67
N LEU A 105 3.49 38.16 12.34
CA LEU A 105 4.88 37.67 12.30
C LEU A 105 5.71 38.39 11.25
N VAL A 106 5.18 38.61 10.06
CA VAL A 106 5.88 39.34 8.99
C VAL A 106 6.18 40.77 9.42
N GLN A 107 5.22 41.45 10.08
CA GLN A 107 5.41 42.81 10.57
C GLN A 107 6.49 42.87 11.67
N ASP A 108 6.52 41.90 12.60
CA ASP A 108 7.52 41.79 13.64
C ASP A 108 8.93 41.61 13.03
N TYR A 109 9.12 40.63 12.13
CA TYR A 109 10.42 40.39 11.49
C TYR A 109 10.85 41.57 10.59
N LYS A 110 9.93 42.24 9.91
CA LYS A 110 10.22 43.43 9.14
C LYS A 110 10.75 44.57 10.01
N SER A 111 10.17 44.76 11.21
CA SER A 111 10.68 45.74 12.19
C SER A 111 12.09 45.42 12.70
N ARG A 112 12.50 44.13 12.67
CA ARG A 112 13.84 43.64 13.01
C ARG A 112 14.83 43.72 11.84
N GLY A 113 14.46 44.37 10.72
CA GLY A 113 15.31 44.59 9.57
C GLY A 113 15.46 43.40 8.62
N PHE A 114 14.50 42.48 8.60
CA PHE A 114 14.44 41.42 7.57
C PHE A 114 13.72 41.92 6.34
N ASP A 115 14.23 41.54 5.14
CA ASP A 115 13.49 41.68 3.90
C ASP A 115 12.47 40.54 3.79
N ILE A 116 11.30 40.72 4.40
CA ILE A 116 10.20 39.77 4.44
C ILE A 116 8.90 40.39 3.97
N SER A 117 8.16 39.70 3.11
CA SER A 117 6.90 40.16 2.54
C SER A 117 5.79 39.14 2.70
N HIS A 118 4.57 39.62 3.02
CA HIS A 118 3.35 38.84 3.04
C HIS A 118 2.61 39.06 1.72
N ILE A 119 2.63 38.04 0.87
CA ILE A 119 2.05 38.09 -0.49
C ILE A 119 0.74 37.32 -0.50
N ARG A 120 -0.34 38.02 -0.76
CA ARG A 120 -1.67 37.47 -0.94
C ARG A 120 -2.15 37.64 -2.38
N ARG A 121 -2.80 36.62 -2.92
CA ARG A 121 -3.43 36.65 -4.23
C ARG A 121 -4.93 36.79 -4.09
N GLY A 122 -5.63 37.49 -4.94
CA GLY A 122 -7.09 37.61 -4.92
C GLY A 122 -7.81 36.27 -5.23
N THR A 123 -7.09 35.29 -5.79
CA THR A 123 -7.63 33.96 -6.11
C THR A 123 -6.62 32.88 -5.77
N ARG A 124 -7.09 31.70 -5.43
CA ARG A 124 -6.26 30.51 -5.21
C ARG A 124 -6.03 29.70 -6.51
N ALA A 125 -6.14 30.34 -7.68
CA ALA A 125 -6.00 29.68 -8.98
C ALA A 125 -4.62 28.99 -9.11
N GLY A 126 -4.60 27.73 -9.51
CA GLY A 126 -3.39 26.91 -9.64
C GLY A 126 -2.72 26.52 -8.33
N TYR A 127 -3.36 26.78 -7.18
CA TYR A 127 -2.90 26.36 -5.84
C TYR A 127 -1.43 26.74 -5.56
N LYS A 128 -0.63 25.84 -4.98
CA LYS A 128 0.80 26.06 -4.71
C LYS A 128 1.58 26.44 -5.95
N ALA A 129 1.42 25.73 -7.06
CA ALA A 129 2.07 26.06 -8.33
C ALA A 129 1.74 27.48 -8.80
N GLY A 130 0.47 27.89 -8.64
CA GLY A 130 0.03 29.24 -8.95
C GLY A 130 0.64 30.30 -8.02
N ALA A 131 0.80 30.01 -6.72
CA ALA A 131 1.46 30.89 -5.76
C ALA A 131 2.94 31.08 -6.11
N LEU A 132 3.67 29.99 -6.36
CA LEU A 132 5.08 30.03 -6.78
C LEU A 132 5.25 30.78 -8.10
N LYS A 133 4.38 30.52 -9.09
CA LYS A 133 4.39 31.24 -10.37
C LYS A 133 4.16 32.75 -10.20
N HIS A 134 3.28 33.14 -9.27
CA HIS A 134 3.03 34.54 -8.96
C HIS A 134 4.26 35.20 -8.30
N ALA A 135 4.88 34.50 -7.33
CA ALA A 135 6.07 35.01 -6.64
C ALA A 135 7.28 35.17 -7.56
N MET A 136 7.45 34.32 -8.57
CA MET A 136 8.54 34.43 -9.54
C MET A 136 8.56 35.79 -10.28
N LYS A 137 7.40 36.42 -10.48
CA LYS A 137 7.34 37.74 -11.11
C LYS A 137 7.99 38.85 -10.27
N GLN A 138 8.08 38.66 -8.98
CA GLN A 138 8.66 39.62 -8.02
C GLN A 138 10.06 39.17 -7.54
N THR A 139 10.49 37.96 -7.90
CA THR A 139 11.78 37.39 -7.49
C THR A 139 12.91 38.00 -8.31
N LYS A 140 13.81 38.73 -7.65
CA LYS A 140 15.00 39.36 -8.25
C LYS A 140 16.30 38.58 -7.97
N SER A 141 16.31 37.69 -7.02
CA SER A 141 17.49 36.96 -6.58
C SER A 141 17.93 35.92 -7.61
N GLU A 142 19.22 35.54 -7.53
CA GLU A 142 19.83 34.50 -8.38
C GLU A 142 19.32 33.10 -8.07
N PHE A 143 18.95 32.88 -6.80
CA PHE A 143 18.48 31.58 -6.32
C PHE A 143 17.12 31.67 -5.63
N VAL A 144 16.39 30.56 -5.64
CA VAL A 144 15.09 30.41 -5.00
C VAL A 144 15.08 29.16 -4.14
N ALA A 145 14.93 29.31 -2.82
CA ALA A 145 14.67 28.20 -1.91
C ALA A 145 13.17 28.08 -1.62
N ILE A 146 12.67 26.85 -1.46
CA ILE A 146 11.25 26.61 -1.22
C ILE A 146 11.11 25.72 0.02
N PHE A 147 10.25 26.16 0.97
CA PHE A 147 9.89 25.38 2.15
C PHE A 147 8.37 25.34 2.33
N ASP A 148 7.81 24.16 2.40
CA ASP A 148 6.41 23.97 2.81
C ASP A 148 6.23 24.28 4.30
N ALA A 149 4.99 24.58 4.70
CA ALA A 149 4.67 25.16 6.00
C ALA A 149 5.12 24.33 7.22
N ASP A 150 5.28 23.03 7.08
CA ASP A 150 5.68 22.11 8.16
C ASP A 150 7.19 21.85 8.24
N PHE A 151 8.00 22.40 7.34
CA PHE A 151 9.44 22.21 7.30
C PHE A 151 10.17 23.12 8.28
N ILE A 152 11.30 22.62 8.80
CA ILE A 152 12.15 23.31 9.77
C ILE A 152 13.59 23.26 9.25
N PRO A 153 14.02 24.20 8.39
CA PRO A 153 15.39 24.24 7.93
C PRO A 153 16.34 24.53 9.10
N PRO A 154 17.48 23.81 9.21
CA PRO A 154 18.48 24.10 10.19
C PRO A 154 19.23 25.40 9.85
N LYS A 155 19.74 26.12 10.88
CA LYS A 155 20.38 27.43 10.69
C LYS A 155 21.48 27.45 9.62
N TRP A 156 22.24 26.39 9.50
CA TRP A 156 23.35 26.23 8.57
C TRP A 156 22.96 25.80 7.15
N TYR A 157 21.67 25.62 6.87
CA TYR A 157 21.16 25.04 5.62
C TYR A 157 21.72 25.70 4.37
N LEU A 158 21.61 27.03 4.25
CA LEU A 158 22.07 27.77 3.07
C LEU A 158 23.59 27.69 2.92
N LYS A 159 24.35 27.89 4.00
CA LYS A 159 25.81 27.84 3.96
C LYS A 159 26.34 26.48 3.47
N LYS A 160 25.66 25.38 3.82
CA LYS A 160 26.06 24.05 3.34
C LYS A 160 25.55 23.70 1.95
N ALA A 161 24.42 24.24 1.52
CA ALA A 161 23.84 23.87 0.22
C ALA A 161 24.32 24.76 -0.94
N MET A 162 24.62 26.04 -0.69
CA MET A 162 25.00 26.97 -1.74
C MET A 162 26.31 26.62 -2.48
N PRO A 163 27.38 26.12 -1.84
CA PRO A 163 28.63 25.80 -2.54
C PRO A 163 28.47 24.84 -3.73
N TYR A 164 27.46 23.97 -3.70
CA TYR A 164 27.20 23.02 -4.80
C TYR A 164 26.72 23.66 -6.10
N PHE A 165 26.37 24.96 -6.08
CA PHE A 165 26.04 25.74 -7.28
C PHE A 165 27.25 26.37 -7.97
N ALA A 166 28.46 26.09 -7.56
CA ALA A 166 29.68 26.59 -8.21
C ALA A 166 29.71 26.27 -9.72
N LYS A 167 29.18 25.13 -10.12
CA LYS A 167 29.00 24.79 -11.54
C LYS A 167 27.76 25.47 -12.11
N PRO A 168 27.88 26.25 -13.20
CA PRO A 168 26.75 27.02 -13.76
C PRO A 168 25.62 26.15 -14.31
N ASN A 169 25.88 24.89 -14.64
CA ASN A 169 24.89 23.95 -15.18
C ASN A 169 24.07 23.23 -14.08
N ILE A 170 24.35 23.48 -12.79
CA ILE A 170 23.54 22.96 -11.70
C ILE A 170 22.33 23.87 -11.51
N GLY A 171 21.15 23.35 -11.82
CA GLY A 171 19.89 24.07 -11.74
C GLY A 171 19.10 23.82 -10.45
N LEU A 172 19.30 22.67 -9.81
CA LEU A 172 18.59 22.26 -8.60
C LEU A 172 19.52 21.53 -7.63
N VAL A 173 19.42 21.89 -6.36
CA VAL A 173 19.94 21.13 -5.23
C VAL A 173 18.76 20.73 -4.35
N GLN A 174 18.49 19.42 -4.21
CA GLN A 174 17.47 18.84 -3.34
C GLN A 174 18.13 18.28 -2.08
N CYS A 175 17.64 18.67 -0.90
CA CYS A 175 18.07 18.12 0.37
C CYS A 175 17.14 17.03 0.89
N ARG A 176 17.61 16.20 1.83
CA ARG A 176 16.83 15.09 2.39
C ARG A 176 15.76 15.60 3.35
N TRP A 177 14.60 14.97 3.31
CA TRP A 177 13.58 15.16 4.33
C TRP A 177 13.89 14.31 5.55
N GLY A 178 13.82 14.92 6.73
CA GLY A 178 13.78 14.24 8.01
C GLY A 178 12.36 14.33 8.61
N HIS A 179 12.15 13.68 9.74
CA HIS A 179 10.81 13.54 10.33
C HIS A 179 10.81 13.93 11.80
N VAL A 180 10.00 14.95 12.19
CA VAL A 180 9.93 15.40 13.60
C VAL A 180 9.09 14.48 14.47
N ASN A 181 8.18 13.71 13.86
CA ASN A 181 7.21 12.86 14.55
C ASN A 181 7.24 11.40 14.06
N GLU A 182 8.42 10.90 13.66
CA GLU A 182 8.60 9.53 13.18
C GLU A 182 8.01 8.50 14.16
N ASN A 183 8.34 8.64 15.45
CA ASN A 183 7.97 7.68 16.50
C ASN A 183 6.58 7.93 17.12
N TYR A 184 5.76 8.80 16.53
CA TYR A 184 4.44 9.12 17.06
C TYR A 184 3.44 7.94 16.98
N SER A 185 3.49 7.14 15.92
CA SER A 185 2.61 5.99 15.70
C SER A 185 3.18 5.02 14.65
N ALA A 186 2.66 3.80 14.59
CA ALA A 186 2.98 2.84 13.52
C ALA A 186 2.71 3.43 12.10
N LEU A 187 1.69 4.29 11.96
CA LEU A 187 1.41 4.98 10.71
C LEU A 187 2.53 5.96 10.32
N THR A 188 3.07 6.73 11.28
CA THR A 188 4.17 7.67 11.01
C THR A 188 5.48 6.93 10.76
N GLN A 189 5.76 5.86 11.49
CA GLN A 189 6.93 4.99 11.24
C GLN A 189 6.90 4.37 9.83
N ALA A 190 5.75 3.85 9.40
CA ALA A 190 5.60 3.29 8.05
C ALA A 190 5.86 4.34 6.95
N GLN A 191 5.36 5.57 7.14
CA GLN A 191 5.59 6.68 6.21
C GLN A 191 7.05 7.15 6.22
N ALA A 192 7.68 7.25 7.39
CA ALA A 192 9.09 7.61 7.53
C ALA A 192 9.97 6.63 6.76
N LEU A 193 9.78 5.32 6.95
CA LEU A 193 10.55 4.29 6.24
C LEU A 193 10.36 4.36 4.72
N SER A 194 9.12 4.60 4.26
CA SER A 194 8.84 4.73 2.82
C SER A 194 9.54 5.95 2.20
N LEU A 195 9.59 7.08 2.92
CA LEU A 195 10.29 8.30 2.49
C LEU A 195 11.81 8.15 2.58
N ASP A 196 12.32 7.51 3.62
CA ASP A 196 13.75 7.21 3.75
C ASP A 196 14.22 6.35 2.58
N PHE A 197 13.44 5.34 2.15
CA PHE A 197 13.73 4.57 0.95
C PHE A 197 13.82 5.48 -0.29
N HIS A 198 12.83 6.35 -0.48
CA HIS A 198 12.81 7.29 -1.59
C HIS A 198 14.06 8.19 -1.62
N PHE A 199 14.45 8.76 -0.48
CA PHE A 199 15.60 9.67 -0.42
C PHE A 199 16.95 8.94 -0.46
N LEU A 200 17.14 7.93 0.40
CA LEU A 200 18.44 7.28 0.56
C LEU A 200 18.77 6.28 -0.54
N VAL A 201 17.75 5.74 -1.22
CA VAL A 201 17.94 4.80 -2.32
C VAL A 201 17.67 5.47 -3.66
N GLU A 202 16.42 5.88 -3.93
CA GLU A 202 16.03 6.33 -5.27
C GLU A 202 16.70 7.66 -5.65
N GLN A 203 16.57 8.71 -4.83
CA GLN A 203 17.11 10.02 -5.15
C GLN A 203 18.64 9.98 -5.20
N ARG A 204 19.28 9.28 -4.28
CA ARG A 204 20.71 9.09 -4.27
C ARG A 204 21.22 8.35 -5.51
N ALA A 205 20.60 7.23 -5.87
CA ALA A 205 20.95 6.47 -7.09
C ALA A 205 20.84 7.34 -8.34
N LYS A 206 19.74 8.09 -8.46
CA LYS A 206 19.48 8.96 -9.61
C LYS A 206 20.48 10.11 -9.71
N SER A 207 20.78 10.77 -8.59
CA SER A 207 21.78 11.84 -8.54
C SER A 207 23.17 11.35 -8.93
N ASN A 208 23.60 10.21 -8.33
CA ASN A 208 24.94 9.64 -8.58
C ASN A 208 25.13 9.10 -10.01
N SER A 209 24.04 8.66 -10.65
CA SER A 209 24.07 8.03 -11.96
C SER A 209 23.56 8.93 -13.09
N HIS A 210 23.34 10.22 -12.82
CA HIS A 210 22.81 11.19 -13.79
C HIS A 210 21.49 10.79 -14.45
N LEU A 211 20.65 10.07 -13.71
CA LEU A 211 19.29 9.71 -14.10
C LEU A 211 18.33 10.86 -13.77
N PHE A 212 17.12 10.84 -14.34
CA PHE A 212 16.11 11.83 -14.02
C PHE A 212 15.75 11.81 -12.53
N MET A 213 16.10 12.89 -11.84
CA MET A 213 15.82 13.11 -10.44
C MET A 213 14.62 14.05 -10.29
N ASN A 214 13.79 13.86 -9.27
CA ASN A 214 12.69 14.76 -9.01
C ASN A 214 12.99 15.76 -7.88
N PHE A 215 12.56 16.98 -8.06
CA PHE A 215 12.32 17.89 -6.95
C PHE A 215 11.10 17.40 -6.18
N ASN A 216 11.16 17.41 -4.87
CA ASN A 216 10.09 16.91 -4.00
C ASN A 216 9.19 18.05 -3.46
N GLY A 217 9.19 19.19 -4.12
CA GLY A 217 8.32 20.33 -3.83
C GLY A 217 8.84 21.27 -2.74
N THR A 218 9.82 20.85 -1.95
CA THR A 218 10.30 21.58 -0.76
C THR A 218 11.70 21.12 -0.35
N ALA A 219 12.34 21.86 0.56
CA ALA A 219 13.70 21.61 1.02
C ALA A 219 14.71 21.49 -0.14
N GLY A 220 14.59 22.37 -1.10
CA GLY A 220 15.48 22.47 -2.25
C GLY A 220 15.68 23.90 -2.68
N ILE A 221 16.82 24.11 -3.38
CA ILE A 221 17.23 25.41 -3.92
C ILE A 221 17.33 25.29 -5.44
N TRP A 222 16.73 26.22 -6.12
CA TRP A 222 16.78 26.36 -7.57
C TRP A 222 17.64 27.55 -8.00
N ARG A 223 18.41 27.39 -9.09
CA ARG A 223 18.89 28.54 -9.83
C ARG A 223 17.70 29.16 -10.57
N LYS A 224 17.50 30.47 -10.43
CA LYS A 224 16.35 31.19 -11.05
C LYS A 224 16.33 31.01 -12.58
N ASP A 225 17.49 31.13 -13.21
CA ASP A 225 17.62 30.96 -14.67
C ASP A 225 17.19 29.57 -15.13
N CYS A 226 17.40 28.53 -14.30
CA CYS A 226 16.93 27.19 -14.59
C CYS A 226 15.40 27.12 -14.59
N ILE A 227 14.73 27.75 -13.61
CA ILE A 227 13.26 27.83 -13.58
C ILE A 227 12.74 28.55 -14.83
N ASP A 228 13.31 29.68 -15.14
CA ASP A 228 12.87 30.52 -16.25
C ASP A 228 13.11 29.83 -17.62
N ASP A 229 14.31 29.27 -17.85
CA ASP A 229 14.63 28.52 -19.07
C ASP A 229 13.71 27.29 -19.22
N SER A 230 13.35 26.64 -18.11
CA SER A 230 12.46 25.49 -18.13
C SER A 230 10.97 25.83 -18.32
N GLY A 231 10.62 27.12 -18.51
CA GLY A 231 9.27 27.62 -18.75
C GLY A 231 8.46 27.86 -17.46
N GLY A 232 9.11 27.93 -16.29
CA GLY A 232 8.50 28.28 -15.01
C GLY A 232 7.57 27.19 -14.44
N TRP A 233 6.80 27.59 -13.43
CA TRP A 233 5.85 26.70 -12.75
C TRP A 233 4.59 26.50 -13.58
N HIS A 234 4.23 25.22 -13.83
CA HIS A 234 3.00 24.85 -14.51
C HIS A 234 1.94 24.35 -13.52
N THR A 235 0.68 24.71 -13.78
CA THR A 235 -0.49 24.36 -12.94
C THR A 235 -1.30 23.19 -13.50
N ALA A 236 -0.84 22.55 -14.57
CA ALA A 236 -1.57 21.51 -15.28
C ALA A 236 -1.51 20.13 -14.60
N THR A 237 -0.59 19.93 -13.66
CA THR A 237 -0.42 18.69 -12.90
C THR A 237 -0.51 18.97 -11.41
N LEU A 238 -0.86 17.95 -10.62
CA LEU A 238 -0.92 18.04 -9.14
C LEU A 238 0.47 18.01 -8.48
N VAL A 239 1.53 17.80 -9.26
CA VAL A 239 2.93 17.73 -8.82
C VAL A 239 3.79 18.63 -9.72
N GLU A 240 3.69 19.92 -9.47
CA GLU A 240 4.41 20.98 -10.20
C GLU A 240 5.92 20.85 -10.11
N ASP A 241 6.36 20.27 -9.01
CA ASP A 241 7.76 19.99 -8.66
C ASP A 241 8.38 18.92 -9.57
N LEU A 242 7.71 17.78 -9.72
CA LEU A 242 8.12 16.71 -10.63
C LEU A 242 8.10 17.21 -12.08
N ASP A 243 7.06 17.93 -12.48
CA ASP A 243 6.93 18.51 -13.83
C ASP A 243 8.10 19.45 -14.17
N LEU A 244 8.42 20.41 -13.28
CA LEU A 244 9.50 21.36 -13.49
C LEU A 244 10.86 20.66 -13.52
N SER A 245 11.13 19.77 -12.58
CA SER A 245 12.43 19.09 -12.49
C SER A 245 12.73 18.22 -13.73
N TYR A 246 11.73 17.60 -14.31
CA TYR A 246 11.88 16.83 -15.55
C TYR A 246 12.10 17.76 -16.76
N ARG A 247 11.37 18.86 -16.87
CA ARG A 247 11.57 19.85 -17.94
C ARG A 247 12.96 20.48 -17.89
N ALA A 248 13.46 20.78 -16.70
CA ALA A 248 14.81 21.29 -16.50
C ALA A 248 15.88 20.30 -16.99
N GLN A 249 15.78 19.06 -16.59
CA GLN A 249 16.73 18.01 -17.01
C GLN A 249 16.62 17.72 -18.52
N MET A 250 15.43 17.78 -19.10
CA MET A 250 15.27 17.73 -20.56
C MET A 250 15.99 18.88 -21.28
N LYS A 251 16.19 20.03 -20.66
CA LYS A 251 16.97 21.18 -21.19
C LYS A 251 18.48 20.99 -20.98
N GLY A 252 18.92 20.04 -20.17
CA GLY A 252 20.32 19.76 -19.89
C GLY A 252 20.80 20.27 -18.52
N TRP A 253 19.90 20.86 -17.71
CA TRP A 253 20.23 21.23 -16.35
C TRP A 253 20.48 20.01 -15.49
N LYS A 254 21.46 20.09 -14.59
CA LYS A 254 21.76 19.06 -13.61
C LYS A 254 21.03 19.30 -12.31
N CYS A 255 20.54 18.23 -11.73
CA CYS A 255 19.93 18.19 -10.39
C CYS A 255 20.85 17.38 -9.47
N LEU A 256 21.10 17.88 -8.27
CA LEU A 256 21.88 17.20 -7.24
C LEU A 256 21.02 16.87 -6.03
N PHE A 257 21.31 15.74 -5.41
CA PHE A 257 20.69 15.34 -4.13
C PHE A 257 21.74 15.30 -3.04
N LEU A 258 21.51 16.01 -1.93
CA LEU A 258 22.40 16.06 -0.77
C LEU A 258 21.79 15.27 0.40
N PRO A 259 22.21 14.01 0.62
CA PRO A 259 21.64 13.14 1.65
C PRO A 259 21.95 13.60 3.07
N ASP A 260 23.08 14.31 3.27
CA ASP A 260 23.60 14.69 4.58
C ASP A 260 23.00 16.02 5.10
N ILE A 261 22.38 16.80 4.21
CA ILE A 261 21.61 18.00 4.59
C ILE A 261 20.17 17.60 4.83
N VAL A 262 19.80 17.49 6.10
CA VAL A 262 18.47 17.03 6.52
C VAL A 262 17.61 18.20 6.94
N VAL A 263 16.40 18.29 6.38
CA VAL A 263 15.38 19.27 6.75
C VAL A 263 14.17 18.52 7.30
N ASN A 264 13.90 18.71 8.57
CA ASN A 264 12.84 17.99 9.27
C ASN A 264 11.44 18.51 8.92
N ALA A 265 10.46 17.62 8.79
CA ALA A 265 9.07 17.93 8.49
C ALA A 265 8.11 17.03 9.29
N GLU A 266 6.85 17.40 9.32
CA GLU A 266 5.80 16.64 10.00
C GLU A 266 5.17 15.61 9.05
N LEU A 267 5.15 14.35 9.47
CA LEU A 267 4.41 13.28 8.79
C LEU A 267 2.91 13.36 9.10
N PRO A 268 2.01 13.04 8.15
CA PRO A 268 0.59 12.93 8.41
C PRO A 268 0.27 11.92 9.51
N VAL A 269 -0.34 12.39 10.59
CA VAL A 269 -0.75 11.53 11.73
C VAL A 269 -2.15 10.94 11.55
N GLN A 270 -2.96 11.50 10.64
CA GLN A 270 -4.29 11.02 10.32
C GLN A 270 -4.27 10.21 9.01
N MET A 271 -4.87 9.01 9.03
CA MET A 271 -4.89 8.12 7.85
C MET A 271 -5.48 8.79 6.61
N ASN A 272 -6.59 9.53 6.75
CA ASN A 272 -7.18 10.26 5.63
C ASN A 272 -6.27 11.39 5.10
N GLY A 273 -5.39 11.95 5.94
CA GLY A 273 -4.33 12.87 5.52
C GLY A 273 -3.27 12.18 4.66
N ALA A 274 -2.79 11.02 5.11
CA ALA A 274 -1.84 10.20 4.36
C ALA A 274 -2.44 9.74 3.01
N LYS A 275 -3.71 9.32 2.98
CA LYS A 275 -4.43 8.97 1.73
C LYS A 275 -4.49 10.14 0.75
N ARG A 276 -4.81 11.36 1.21
CA ARG A 276 -4.80 12.56 0.36
C ARG A 276 -3.42 12.85 -0.23
N GLN A 277 -2.36 12.70 0.56
CA GLN A 277 -0.99 12.91 0.10
C GLN A 277 -0.59 11.89 -0.96
N GLN A 278 -0.81 10.60 -0.71
CA GLN A 278 -0.52 9.52 -1.65
C GLN A 278 -1.35 9.62 -2.94
N PHE A 279 -2.62 10.01 -2.82
CA PHE A 279 -3.49 10.25 -3.98
C PHE A 279 -2.91 11.33 -4.90
N ARG A 280 -2.45 12.46 -4.35
CA ARG A 280 -1.83 13.55 -5.14
C ARG A 280 -0.57 13.06 -5.85
N TRP A 281 0.30 12.34 -5.14
CA TRP A 281 1.54 11.83 -5.72
C TRP A 281 1.28 10.82 -6.83
N SER A 282 0.36 9.88 -6.60
CA SER A 282 0.01 8.87 -7.61
C SER A 282 -0.64 9.49 -8.84
N LYS A 283 -1.65 10.35 -8.65
CA LYS A 283 -2.34 11.04 -9.75
C LYS A 283 -1.39 11.96 -10.52
N GLY A 284 -0.62 12.77 -9.80
CA GLY A 284 0.32 13.72 -10.39
C GLY A 284 1.44 13.06 -11.19
N SER A 285 1.96 11.92 -10.70
CA SER A 285 2.98 11.15 -11.42
C SER A 285 2.46 10.68 -12.79
N ILE A 286 1.25 10.11 -12.84
CA ILE A 286 0.62 9.70 -14.11
C ILE A 286 0.31 10.89 -15.01
N GLN A 287 -0.14 12.01 -14.46
CA GLN A 287 -0.32 13.25 -15.24
C GLN A 287 1.00 13.72 -15.87
N CYS A 288 2.11 13.65 -15.12
CA CYS A 288 3.44 13.94 -15.67
C CYS A 288 3.86 12.94 -16.73
N ALA A 289 3.56 11.64 -16.55
CA ALA A 289 3.82 10.63 -17.57
C ALA A 289 3.10 10.98 -18.90
N ILE A 290 1.81 11.23 -18.83
CA ILE A 290 1.00 11.61 -20.01
C ILE A 290 1.56 12.87 -20.71
N LYS A 291 1.99 13.86 -19.91
CA LYS A 291 2.48 15.15 -20.42
C LYS A 291 3.90 15.08 -21.00
N LEU A 292 4.81 14.36 -20.34
CA LEU A 292 6.25 14.52 -20.60
C LEU A 292 6.90 13.31 -21.26
N LEU A 293 6.35 12.09 -21.09
CA LEU A 293 7.03 10.85 -21.47
C LEU A 293 7.31 10.79 -22.98
N GLY A 294 6.37 11.18 -23.83
CA GLY A 294 6.56 11.22 -25.27
C GLY A 294 7.76 12.09 -25.68
N GLY A 295 7.87 13.29 -25.08
CA GLY A 295 8.99 14.20 -25.30
C GLY A 295 10.34 13.67 -24.81
N ILE A 296 10.36 12.95 -23.68
CA ILE A 296 11.57 12.33 -23.13
C ILE A 296 12.06 11.21 -24.06
N LEU A 297 11.16 10.32 -24.47
CA LEU A 297 11.49 9.17 -25.32
C LEU A 297 11.98 9.60 -26.72
N ALA A 298 11.39 10.64 -27.29
CA ALA A 298 11.76 11.17 -28.61
C ALA A 298 13.12 11.88 -28.62
N LYS A 299 13.64 12.32 -27.46
CA LYS A 299 14.85 13.16 -27.42
C LYS A 299 16.12 12.31 -27.57
N ARG A 300 16.82 12.42 -28.72
CA ARG A 300 18.01 11.58 -29.06
C ARG A 300 19.19 11.78 -28.09
N LYS A 301 19.36 12.96 -27.51
CA LYS A 301 20.48 13.29 -26.60
C LYS A 301 20.36 12.69 -25.21
N ILE A 302 19.19 12.14 -24.82
CA ILE A 302 18.98 11.49 -23.54
C ILE A 302 19.40 10.01 -23.66
N ALA A 303 20.24 9.55 -22.74
CA ALA A 303 20.71 8.16 -22.67
C ALA A 303 19.54 7.18 -22.46
N ILE A 304 19.67 5.96 -22.94
CA ILE A 304 18.59 4.95 -22.92
C ILE A 304 18.21 4.58 -21.49
N ASP A 305 19.21 4.42 -20.61
CA ASP A 305 19.00 4.12 -19.18
C ASP A 305 18.22 5.24 -18.48
N ALA A 306 18.55 6.51 -18.75
CA ALA A 306 17.80 7.65 -18.23
C ALA A 306 16.35 7.71 -18.75
N LYS A 307 16.12 7.35 -20.02
CA LYS A 307 14.76 7.22 -20.58
C LYS A 307 13.98 6.11 -19.91
N LEU A 308 14.59 4.94 -19.72
CA LEU A 308 13.97 3.80 -19.06
C LEU A 308 13.61 4.14 -17.60
N GLN A 309 14.54 4.79 -16.87
CA GLN A 309 14.28 5.22 -15.50
C GLN A 309 13.21 6.30 -15.42
N ALA A 310 13.17 7.24 -16.36
CA ALA A 310 12.09 8.23 -16.45
C ALA A 310 10.73 7.55 -16.70
N PHE A 311 10.68 6.56 -17.59
CA PHE A 311 9.48 5.77 -17.83
C PHE A 311 9.01 5.09 -16.54
N VAL A 312 9.88 4.30 -15.91
CA VAL A 312 9.53 3.56 -14.68
C VAL A 312 9.10 4.52 -13.57
N GLN A 313 9.82 5.62 -13.36
CA GLN A 313 9.52 6.59 -12.31
C GLN A 313 8.15 7.28 -12.50
N LEU A 314 7.84 7.70 -13.72
CA LEU A 314 6.59 8.43 -14.00
C LEU A 314 5.37 7.49 -13.99
N THR A 315 5.56 6.20 -14.31
CA THR A 315 4.48 5.21 -14.42
C THR A 315 4.39 4.27 -13.24
N ARG A 316 5.28 4.34 -12.25
CA ARG A 316 5.39 3.38 -11.13
C ARG A 316 4.07 3.11 -10.37
N HIS A 317 3.18 4.09 -10.33
CA HIS A 317 1.90 3.95 -9.64
C HIS A 317 0.90 3.04 -10.37
N ILE A 318 1.17 2.63 -11.63
CA ILE A 318 0.40 1.61 -12.36
C ILE A 318 0.47 0.24 -11.66
N VAL A 319 1.50 -0.01 -10.86
CA VAL A 319 1.61 -1.23 -10.05
C VAL A 319 0.38 -1.46 -9.16
N PHE A 320 -0.23 -0.41 -8.61
CA PHE A 320 -1.39 -0.53 -7.72
C PHE A 320 -2.64 -1.12 -8.41
N PRO A 321 -3.12 -0.60 -9.55
CA PRO A 321 -4.21 -1.25 -10.27
C PRO A 321 -3.85 -2.66 -10.75
N LEU A 322 -2.60 -2.93 -11.16
CA LEU A 322 -2.18 -4.28 -11.55
C LEU A 322 -2.24 -5.26 -10.37
N MET A 323 -1.83 -4.84 -9.17
CA MET A 323 -1.97 -5.63 -7.94
C MET A 323 -3.43 -5.92 -7.60
N LEU A 324 -4.34 -4.96 -7.77
CA LEU A 324 -5.77 -5.18 -7.55
C LEU A 324 -6.38 -6.13 -8.59
N ILE A 325 -5.98 -6.03 -9.86
CA ILE A 325 -6.41 -6.97 -10.92
C ILE A 325 -5.96 -8.38 -10.56
N GLN A 326 -4.71 -8.57 -10.14
CA GLN A 326 -4.22 -9.88 -9.68
C GLN A 326 -5.01 -10.40 -8.48
N PHE A 327 -5.28 -9.53 -7.50
CA PHE A 327 -6.04 -9.89 -6.31
C PHE A 327 -7.47 -10.33 -6.62
N LEU A 328 -8.12 -9.67 -7.58
CA LEU A 328 -9.47 -10.03 -8.04
C LEU A 328 -9.46 -11.31 -8.90
N ALA A 329 -8.45 -11.50 -9.74
CA ALA A 329 -8.35 -12.63 -10.64
C ALA A 329 -8.02 -13.96 -9.92
N LEU A 330 -7.20 -13.90 -8.88
CA LEU A 330 -6.64 -15.09 -8.22
C LEU A 330 -7.71 -16.04 -7.68
N PRO A 331 -8.71 -15.63 -6.89
CA PRO A 331 -9.75 -16.54 -6.40
C PRO A 331 -10.60 -17.15 -7.52
N ILE A 332 -10.81 -16.42 -8.61
CA ILE A 332 -11.54 -16.93 -9.80
C ILE A 332 -10.74 -18.07 -10.44
N LEU A 333 -9.42 -17.90 -10.59
CA LEU A 333 -8.53 -18.93 -11.13
C LEU A 333 -8.46 -20.16 -10.21
N LEU A 334 -8.40 -19.94 -8.90
CA LEU A 334 -8.39 -21.02 -7.92
C LEU A 334 -9.71 -21.81 -7.93
N ALA A 335 -10.85 -21.12 -7.99
CA ALA A 335 -12.17 -21.75 -8.06
C ALA A 335 -12.43 -22.50 -9.40
N SER A 336 -11.74 -22.10 -10.46
CA SER A 336 -11.88 -22.72 -11.79
C SER A 336 -10.98 -23.95 -12.00
N ASN A 337 -10.30 -24.43 -10.95
CA ASN A 337 -9.37 -25.56 -10.98
C ASN A 337 -8.28 -25.42 -12.08
N VAL A 338 -7.90 -24.19 -12.42
CA VAL A 338 -6.76 -23.95 -13.29
C VAL A 338 -5.52 -24.49 -12.62
N ASN A 339 -4.78 -25.36 -13.31
CA ASN A 339 -3.57 -25.95 -12.76
C ASN A 339 -2.45 -24.89 -12.59
N LEU A 340 -2.51 -24.13 -11.51
CA LEU A 340 -1.50 -23.14 -11.16
C LEU A 340 -0.19 -23.76 -10.68
N TYR A 341 -0.14 -25.09 -10.46
CA TYR A 341 1.09 -25.80 -10.11
C TYR A 341 2.13 -25.82 -11.26
N ILE A 342 1.68 -25.63 -12.50
CA ILE A 342 2.59 -25.48 -13.66
C ILE A 342 3.51 -24.27 -13.45
N ILE A 343 3.06 -23.27 -12.69
CA ILE A 343 3.85 -22.10 -12.30
C ILE A 343 4.02 -22.12 -10.77
N SER A 344 4.45 -23.24 -10.21
CA SER A 344 4.60 -23.45 -8.76
C SER A 344 5.52 -22.44 -8.07
N PHE A 345 6.44 -21.82 -8.81
CA PHE A 345 7.28 -20.73 -8.33
C PHE A 345 6.55 -19.37 -8.24
N LEU A 346 5.42 -19.19 -8.96
CA LEU A 346 4.75 -17.88 -9.07
C LEU A 346 4.22 -17.34 -7.74
N PRO A 347 3.64 -18.14 -6.82
CA PRO A 347 3.29 -17.67 -5.47
C PRO A 347 4.49 -17.14 -4.70
N ALA A 348 5.60 -17.87 -4.72
CA ALA A 348 6.83 -17.47 -4.03
C ALA A 348 7.41 -16.18 -4.64
N VAL A 349 7.45 -16.08 -5.98
CA VAL A 349 7.91 -14.89 -6.69
C VAL A 349 6.99 -13.70 -6.42
N THR A 350 5.67 -13.87 -6.42
CA THR A 350 4.72 -12.80 -6.13
C THR A 350 4.85 -12.33 -4.68
N LEU A 351 4.97 -13.24 -3.73
CA LEU A 351 5.21 -12.91 -2.32
C LEU A 351 6.56 -12.19 -2.15
N ALA A 352 7.62 -12.73 -2.75
CA ALA A 352 8.94 -12.09 -2.75
C ALA A 352 8.87 -10.69 -3.37
N THR A 353 8.10 -10.50 -4.44
CA THR A 353 7.87 -9.21 -5.09
C THR A 353 7.23 -8.20 -4.13
N TYR A 354 6.19 -8.59 -3.40
CA TYR A 354 5.54 -7.71 -2.43
C TYR A 354 6.42 -7.42 -1.21
N LEU A 355 7.15 -8.39 -0.71
CA LEU A 355 8.11 -8.22 0.38
C LEU A 355 9.34 -7.40 -0.07
N ALA A 356 9.70 -7.50 -1.34
CA ALA A 356 10.85 -6.85 -1.93
C ALA A 356 10.56 -5.44 -2.46
N MET A 357 9.30 -5.04 -2.61
CA MET A 357 8.91 -3.68 -3.01
C MET A 357 9.29 -2.63 -1.95
N GLY A 358 10.58 -2.47 -1.75
CA GLY A 358 11.22 -1.54 -0.83
C GLY A 358 11.92 -2.18 0.37
N PRO A 359 11.32 -3.12 1.14
CA PRO A 359 11.92 -3.59 2.40
C PRO A 359 13.27 -4.30 2.26
N GLY A 360 13.39 -5.25 1.34
CA GLY A 360 14.62 -6.02 1.17
C GLY A 360 15.80 -5.18 0.71
N ALA A 361 15.57 -4.31 -0.29
CA ALA A 361 16.57 -3.39 -0.78
C ALA A 361 16.96 -2.35 0.28
N TYR A 362 15.98 -1.91 1.09
CA TYR A 362 16.20 -0.96 2.16
C TYR A 362 16.99 -1.55 3.33
N LEU A 363 16.68 -2.78 3.76
CA LEU A 363 17.43 -3.49 4.81
C LEU A 363 18.92 -3.63 4.44
N PHE A 364 19.21 -4.01 3.21
CA PHE A 364 20.59 -4.14 2.73
C PHE A 364 21.35 -2.82 2.81
N ILE A 365 20.69 -1.71 2.52
CA ILE A 365 21.32 -0.38 2.51
C ILE A 365 21.48 0.18 3.91
N ILE A 366 20.48 0.06 4.76
CA ILE A 366 20.57 0.54 6.16
C ILE A 366 21.68 -0.21 6.91
N HIS A 367 21.73 -1.53 6.74
CA HIS A 367 22.75 -2.34 7.40
C HIS A 367 24.18 -1.90 7.00
N ASN A 368 24.38 -1.56 5.72
CA ASN A 368 25.72 -1.30 5.19
C ASN A 368 26.14 0.17 5.25
N MET A 369 25.24 1.13 5.45
CA MET A 369 25.57 2.50 5.10
C MET A 369 25.31 3.60 6.15
N TYR A 370 24.31 3.51 7.05
CA TYR A 370 23.87 4.77 7.65
C TYR A 370 23.35 4.77 9.08
N ASP A 371 22.97 3.65 9.71
CA ASP A 371 22.20 3.81 10.95
C ASP A 371 22.62 2.84 12.06
N LYS A 372 23.01 3.42 13.20
CA LYS A 372 23.18 2.66 14.46
C LYS A 372 21.86 2.02 14.92
N ASN A 373 20.70 2.54 14.46
CA ASN A 373 19.36 2.14 14.87
C ASN A 373 18.63 1.25 13.83
N TRP A 374 19.37 0.58 12.92
CA TRP A 374 18.78 -0.26 11.87
C TRP A 374 17.81 -1.33 12.40
N LYS A 375 18.02 -1.83 13.63
CA LYS A 375 17.14 -2.84 14.25
C LYS A 375 15.75 -2.29 14.52
N GLU A 376 15.63 -1.06 15.03
CA GLU A 376 14.33 -0.40 15.27
C GLU A 376 13.58 -0.17 13.96
N LYS A 377 14.28 0.24 12.92
CA LYS A 377 13.73 0.40 11.59
C LYS A 377 13.28 -0.94 10.97
N ALA A 378 14.04 -2.01 11.20
CA ALA A 378 13.67 -3.36 10.76
C ALA A 378 12.36 -3.84 11.41
N ILE A 379 12.15 -3.56 12.70
CA ILE A 379 10.90 -3.88 13.42
C ILE A 379 9.69 -3.13 12.83
N ALA A 380 9.89 -1.93 12.30
CA ALA A 380 8.81 -1.15 11.69
C ALA A 380 8.48 -1.55 10.24
N MET A 381 9.30 -2.39 9.59
CA MET A 381 9.08 -2.83 8.20
C MET A 381 7.75 -3.53 7.92
N PRO A 382 7.26 -4.45 8.76
CA PRO A 382 5.95 -5.05 8.56
C PRO A 382 4.83 -3.99 8.44
N TYR A 383 4.89 -2.93 9.24
CA TYR A 383 3.92 -1.82 9.15
C TYR A 383 4.03 -1.08 7.82
N MET A 384 5.24 -0.87 7.29
CA MET A 384 5.45 -0.24 5.98
C MET A 384 4.88 -1.10 4.84
N ILE A 385 5.07 -2.43 4.89
CA ILE A 385 4.53 -3.36 3.88
C ILE A 385 3.00 -3.33 3.91
N ILE A 386 2.40 -3.50 5.08
CA ILE A 386 0.95 -3.48 5.28
C ILE A 386 0.36 -2.13 4.83
N TYR A 387 0.99 -1.02 5.21
CA TYR A 387 0.60 0.32 4.78
C TYR A 387 0.66 0.47 3.26
N SER A 388 1.77 0.09 2.63
CA SER A 388 1.98 0.25 1.19
C SER A 388 0.97 -0.58 0.37
N ILE A 389 0.72 -1.83 0.77
CA ILE A 389 -0.25 -2.72 0.13
C ILE A 389 -1.67 -2.19 0.35
N GLY A 390 -2.02 -1.81 1.56
CA GLY A 390 -3.35 -1.31 1.88
C GLY A 390 -3.69 0.00 1.16
N MET A 391 -2.69 0.82 0.77
CA MET A 391 -2.88 2.02 -0.04
C MET A 391 -3.22 1.74 -1.50
N ALA A 392 -3.16 0.48 -1.96
CA ALA A 392 -3.38 0.14 -3.36
C ALA A 392 -4.75 0.59 -3.89
N VAL A 393 -5.81 0.50 -3.09
CA VAL A 393 -7.16 0.96 -3.49
C VAL A 393 -7.19 2.47 -3.73
N ASN A 394 -6.69 3.26 -2.76
CA ASN A 394 -6.62 4.72 -2.86
C ASN A 394 -5.79 5.18 -4.07
N ASN A 395 -4.64 4.53 -4.29
CA ASN A 395 -3.72 4.89 -5.35
C ASN A 395 -4.22 4.41 -6.73
N THR A 396 -4.96 3.30 -6.80
CA THR A 396 -5.64 2.85 -8.02
C THR A 396 -6.69 3.87 -8.48
N VAL A 397 -7.51 4.38 -7.56
CA VAL A 397 -8.48 5.44 -7.87
C VAL A 397 -7.75 6.69 -8.40
N ALA A 398 -6.60 7.04 -7.81
CA ALA A 398 -5.79 8.17 -8.27
C ALA A 398 -5.24 7.97 -9.70
N VAL A 399 -4.77 6.77 -10.02
CA VAL A 399 -4.26 6.40 -11.36
C VAL A 399 -5.40 6.48 -12.39
N ILE A 400 -6.55 5.87 -12.10
CA ILE A 400 -7.73 5.91 -12.97
C ILE A 400 -8.17 7.36 -13.20
N ASP A 401 -8.29 8.16 -12.14
CA ASP A 401 -8.64 9.58 -12.22
C ASP A 401 -7.67 10.38 -13.13
N ALA A 402 -6.38 10.04 -13.12
CA ALA A 402 -5.40 10.66 -13.99
C ALA A 402 -5.58 10.23 -15.45
N MET A 403 -5.82 8.95 -15.71
CA MET A 403 -5.97 8.39 -17.06
C MET A 403 -7.25 8.91 -17.77
N VAL A 404 -8.34 9.07 -17.02
CA VAL A 404 -9.59 9.62 -17.57
C VAL A 404 -9.62 11.16 -17.60
N GLY A 405 -8.52 11.81 -17.20
CA GLY A 405 -8.39 13.27 -17.26
C GLY A 405 -9.28 14.05 -16.27
N LYS A 406 -9.77 13.40 -15.21
CA LYS A 406 -10.63 14.03 -14.23
C LYS A 406 -9.92 15.17 -13.50
N LYS A 407 -10.47 16.39 -13.58
CA LYS A 407 -9.99 17.55 -12.83
C LYS A 407 -10.43 17.45 -11.38
N ASN A 408 -9.47 17.52 -10.44
CA ASN A 408 -9.74 17.51 -9.00
C ASN A 408 -9.10 18.76 -8.38
N GLU A 409 -9.72 19.24 -7.32
CA GLU A 409 -9.11 20.27 -6.50
C GLU A 409 -7.85 19.74 -5.78
N PHE A 410 -6.90 20.64 -5.57
CA PHE A 410 -5.73 20.37 -4.75
C PHE A 410 -6.16 20.38 -3.26
N LEU A 411 -6.44 19.21 -2.72
CA LEU A 411 -6.76 19.05 -1.32
C LEU A 411 -5.46 18.91 -0.51
N ARG A 412 -5.16 19.91 0.33
CA ARG A 412 -3.96 19.87 1.16
C ARG A 412 -4.00 18.72 2.19
N THR A 413 -2.83 18.29 2.62
CA THR A 413 -2.65 17.38 3.76
C THR A 413 -2.55 18.21 5.04
N PRO A 414 -3.47 18.09 6.00
CA PRO A 414 -3.42 18.85 7.25
C PRO A 414 -2.14 18.57 8.03
N LYS A 415 -1.60 19.63 8.63
CA LYS A 415 -0.47 19.58 9.57
C LYS A 415 -0.95 20.11 10.93
N TYR A 416 -0.51 19.46 11.98
CA TYR A 416 -1.03 19.68 13.32
C TYR A 416 0.02 20.20 14.30
N GLY A 417 1.27 20.39 13.87
CA GLY A 417 2.36 20.79 14.76
C GLY A 417 2.73 19.71 15.77
N ILE A 418 2.65 18.43 15.37
CA ILE A 418 2.99 17.29 16.21
C ILE A 418 4.50 17.10 16.23
N VAL A 419 5.09 17.12 17.42
CA VAL A 419 6.53 16.89 17.64
C VAL A 419 6.74 15.80 18.69
N LYS A 420 5.95 15.82 19.77
CA LYS A 420 6.04 14.87 20.88
C LYS A 420 4.96 13.81 20.79
N ASN A 421 5.23 12.63 21.35
CA ASN A 421 4.23 11.54 21.42
C ASN A 421 3.00 11.88 22.26
N THR A 422 3.11 12.91 23.12
CA THR A 422 2.02 13.42 23.95
C THR A 422 1.13 14.45 23.25
N ASP A 423 1.53 14.93 22.05
CA ASP A 423 0.75 15.92 21.32
C ASP A 423 -0.54 15.30 20.78
N ASP A 424 -1.68 15.99 20.96
CA ASP A 424 -2.97 15.53 20.42
C ASP A 424 -3.36 16.30 19.16
N TRP A 425 -3.69 15.57 18.10
CA TRP A 425 -4.20 16.13 16.85
C TRP A 425 -5.72 16.09 16.73
N ARG A 426 -6.38 15.23 17.55
CA ARG A 426 -7.83 14.99 17.43
C ARG A 426 -8.66 16.18 17.86
N SER A 427 -8.17 16.96 18.82
CA SER A 427 -8.79 18.19 19.28
C SER A 427 -8.57 19.40 18.35
N LYS A 428 -7.62 19.30 17.40
CA LYS A 428 -7.23 20.41 16.51
C LYS A 428 -8.19 20.56 15.33
N ALA A 429 -8.32 21.80 14.82
CA ALA A 429 -8.99 22.07 13.56
C ALA A 429 -8.31 21.31 12.41
N TYR A 430 -8.95 21.18 11.25
CA TYR A 430 -8.48 20.49 10.04
C TYR A 430 -8.56 18.95 10.08
N SER A 431 -9.09 18.35 11.14
CA SER A 431 -9.37 16.92 11.15
C SER A 431 -10.27 16.54 9.98
N LEU A 432 -9.87 15.52 9.22
CA LEU A 432 -10.52 15.14 7.97
C LEU A 432 -11.71 14.21 8.22
N PRO A 433 -12.81 14.38 7.46
CA PRO A 433 -13.96 13.51 7.53
C PRO A 433 -13.66 12.13 6.90
N PHE A 434 -14.65 11.26 7.01
CA PHE A 434 -14.65 9.92 6.39
C PHE A 434 -14.45 9.99 4.88
N SER A 435 -13.60 9.09 4.37
CA SER A 435 -13.34 8.94 2.93
C SER A 435 -14.18 7.80 2.34
N LYS A 436 -14.84 8.04 1.20
CA LYS A 436 -15.60 7.01 0.47
C LYS A 436 -14.73 5.82 0.04
N THR A 437 -13.43 6.03 -0.22
CA THR A 437 -12.49 4.94 -0.55
C THR A 437 -12.35 3.92 0.56
N THR A 438 -12.66 4.29 1.82
CA THR A 438 -12.64 3.36 2.96
C THR A 438 -13.65 2.23 2.81
N LEU A 439 -14.80 2.48 2.16
CA LEU A 439 -15.77 1.42 1.89
C LEU A 439 -15.24 0.40 0.86
N LEU A 440 -14.48 0.87 -0.14
CA LEU A 440 -13.83 -0.01 -1.10
C LEU A 440 -12.72 -0.83 -0.42
N GLU A 441 -11.93 -0.23 0.47
CA GLU A 441 -10.89 -0.93 1.23
C GLU A 441 -11.51 -2.04 2.11
N LEU A 442 -12.64 -1.75 2.76
CA LEU A 442 -13.40 -2.75 3.53
C LEU A 442 -13.93 -3.87 2.63
N PHE A 443 -14.49 -3.52 1.47
CA PHE A 443 -14.96 -4.49 0.47
C PHE A 443 -13.83 -5.42 0.03
N PHE A 444 -12.66 -4.89 -0.34
CA PHE A 444 -11.50 -5.71 -0.71
C PHE A 444 -10.98 -6.56 0.46
N GLY A 445 -11.07 -6.05 1.69
CA GLY A 445 -10.75 -6.84 2.87
C GLY A 445 -11.67 -8.06 3.05
N ILE A 446 -12.99 -7.87 2.90
CA ILE A 446 -13.98 -8.96 2.96
C ILE A 446 -13.78 -9.94 1.79
N TYR A 447 -13.58 -9.43 0.58
CA TYR A 447 -13.25 -10.24 -0.59
C TYR A 447 -12.00 -11.09 -0.37
N GLY A 448 -10.97 -10.55 0.27
CA GLY A 448 -9.76 -11.29 0.59
C GLY A 448 -9.96 -12.40 1.61
N ILE A 449 -10.83 -12.21 2.60
CA ILE A 449 -11.23 -13.29 3.51
C ILE A 449 -11.90 -14.43 2.71
N MET A 450 -12.84 -14.09 1.84
CA MET A 450 -13.47 -15.07 0.95
C MET A 450 -12.43 -15.78 0.06
N ALA A 451 -11.46 -15.04 -0.48
CA ALA A 451 -10.38 -15.59 -1.30
C ALA A 451 -9.51 -16.60 -0.55
N ILE A 452 -9.26 -16.40 0.75
CA ILE A 452 -8.56 -17.37 1.61
C ILE A 452 -9.37 -18.67 1.71
N PHE A 453 -10.67 -18.58 1.92
CA PHE A 453 -11.53 -19.78 1.93
C PHE A 453 -11.53 -20.50 0.57
N ILE A 454 -11.56 -19.77 -0.53
CA ILE A 454 -11.46 -20.38 -1.87
C ILE A 454 -10.09 -21.07 -2.05
N ALA A 455 -8.99 -20.48 -1.57
CA ALA A 455 -7.67 -21.09 -1.66
C ALA A 455 -7.54 -22.37 -0.84
N LEU A 456 -8.18 -22.43 0.34
CA LEU A 456 -8.28 -23.65 1.15
C LEU A 456 -9.13 -24.71 0.43
N TYR A 457 -10.29 -24.29 -0.06
CA TYR A 457 -11.22 -25.13 -0.79
C TYR A 457 -10.60 -25.79 -2.03
N SER A 458 -9.92 -25.00 -2.86
CA SER A 458 -9.25 -25.47 -4.08
C SER A 458 -7.92 -26.20 -3.82
N ARG A 459 -7.61 -26.55 -2.56
CA ARG A 459 -6.37 -27.22 -2.13
C ARG A 459 -5.08 -26.52 -2.60
N ASN A 460 -5.13 -25.20 -2.70
CA ASN A 460 -4.00 -24.37 -3.10
C ASN A 460 -3.51 -23.42 -1.97
N PRO A 461 -3.15 -23.96 -0.77
CA PRO A 461 -2.81 -23.13 0.40
C PRO A 461 -1.56 -22.26 0.20
N ILE A 462 -0.73 -22.57 -0.79
CA ILE A 462 0.48 -21.81 -1.12
C ILE A 462 0.18 -20.34 -1.46
N TRP A 463 -1.05 -20.02 -1.88
CA TRP A 463 -1.48 -18.66 -2.19
C TRP A 463 -1.98 -17.87 -0.97
N ILE A 464 -2.27 -18.55 0.15
CA ILE A 464 -2.80 -17.92 1.35
C ILE A 464 -1.91 -16.80 1.89
N PRO A 465 -0.57 -16.94 2.00
CA PRO A 465 0.28 -15.88 2.52
C PRO A 465 0.14 -14.56 1.76
N ILE A 466 0.02 -14.60 0.43
CA ILE A 466 -0.15 -13.42 -0.41
C ILE A 466 -1.53 -12.80 -0.20
N ILE A 467 -2.57 -13.62 -0.25
CA ILE A 467 -3.96 -13.17 -0.08
C ILE A 467 -4.12 -12.57 1.32
N ALA A 468 -3.59 -13.23 2.36
CA ALA A 468 -3.64 -12.75 3.73
C ALA A 468 -2.92 -11.40 3.90
N LEU A 469 -1.74 -11.24 3.31
CA LEU A 469 -0.97 -10.01 3.38
C LEU A 469 -1.75 -8.82 2.77
N GLN A 470 -2.38 -9.03 1.61
CA GLN A 470 -3.22 -8.01 0.96
C GLN A 470 -4.48 -7.71 1.78
N THR A 471 -5.16 -8.76 2.26
CA THR A 471 -6.36 -8.67 3.10
C THR A 471 -6.09 -7.85 4.36
N VAL A 472 -5.01 -8.16 5.07
CA VAL A 472 -4.58 -7.41 6.27
C VAL A 472 -4.29 -5.97 5.92
N GLY A 473 -3.62 -5.71 4.79
CA GLY A 473 -3.35 -4.35 4.31
C GLY A 473 -4.64 -3.54 4.12
N PHE A 474 -5.62 -4.06 3.40
CA PHE A 474 -6.90 -3.37 3.15
C PHE A 474 -7.69 -3.15 4.44
N LEU A 475 -7.81 -4.17 5.30
CA LEU A 475 -8.51 -4.06 6.58
C LEU A 475 -7.83 -3.07 7.53
N TYR A 476 -6.49 -3.04 7.57
CA TYR A 476 -5.71 -2.11 8.39
C TYR A 476 -5.97 -0.66 7.97
N ILE A 477 -5.90 -0.36 6.66
CA ILE A 477 -6.17 1.00 6.16
C ILE A 477 -7.62 1.40 6.39
N ALA A 478 -8.58 0.49 6.16
CA ALA A 478 -9.99 0.74 6.45
C ALA A 478 -10.19 1.04 7.95
N PHE A 479 -9.64 0.21 8.83
CA PHE A 479 -9.72 0.38 10.28
C PHE A 479 -9.14 1.72 10.74
N LEU A 480 -7.92 2.08 10.31
CA LEU A 480 -7.31 3.37 10.65
C LEU A 480 -8.11 4.54 10.10
N SER A 481 -8.65 4.43 8.88
CA SER A 481 -9.50 5.48 8.31
C SER A 481 -10.77 5.70 9.13
N PHE A 482 -11.40 4.63 9.63
CA PHE A 482 -12.54 4.72 10.53
C PHE A 482 -12.15 5.31 11.89
N SER A 483 -11.11 4.78 12.52
CA SER A 483 -10.69 5.19 13.88
C SER A 483 -10.19 6.63 13.94
N HIS A 484 -9.64 7.13 12.83
CA HIS A 484 -9.15 8.49 12.70
C HIS A 484 -10.19 9.49 12.15
N THR A 485 -11.43 9.04 11.88
CA THR A 485 -12.49 9.93 11.40
C THR A 485 -13.09 10.70 12.57
N ARG A 486 -13.05 12.03 12.49
CA ARG A 486 -13.78 12.87 13.42
C ARG A 486 -15.26 12.91 13.01
N PHE A 487 -16.12 12.34 13.83
CA PHE A 487 -17.52 12.68 13.78
C PHE A 487 -17.67 14.09 14.39
N LYS A 488 -18.24 15.05 13.66
CA LYS A 488 -18.47 16.41 14.17
C LYS A 488 -19.09 16.33 15.56
N ARG A 489 -18.31 16.62 16.60
CA ARG A 489 -18.85 17.03 17.90
C ARG A 489 -19.28 18.48 17.74
N GLY A 490 -20.49 18.80 18.18
CA GLY A 490 -20.93 20.19 18.32
C GLY A 490 -19.92 20.94 19.20
N ASP A 491 -19.69 22.21 18.87
CA ASP A 491 -18.79 23.08 19.63
C ASP A 491 -19.16 23.08 21.13
N SER A 492 -18.41 22.34 21.92
CA SER A 492 -18.43 22.45 23.38
C SER A 492 -16.98 22.66 23.84
N LYS A 493 -16.79 23.75 24.59
CA LYS A 493 -15.57 24.04 25.35
C LYS A 493 -15.27 22.85 26.25
N ILE A 494 -14.08 22.25 26.12
CA ILE A 494 -13.64 21.12 26.94
C ILE A 494 -12.58 21.61 27.91
N ASP A 495 -12.89 21.45 29.17
CA ASP A 495 -12.01 21.62 30.32
C ASP A 495 -11.05 20.40 30.45
N TYR A 496 -9.83 20.67 30.89
CA TYR A 496 -8.74 19.68 30.89
C TYR A 496 -8.70 18.89 32.21
N THR A 497 -9.26 17.66 32.22
CA THR A 497 -8.91 16.64 33.21
C THR A 497 -8.54 15.32 32.49
N LYS A 498 -7.32 15.26 32.10
CA LYS A 498 -6.75 14.34 31.08
C LYS A 498 -6.30 12.95 31.53
N THR A 499 -6.68 12.37 32.65
CA THR A 499 -6.06 11.11 33.14
C THR A 499 -6.92 9.84 33.04
N LYS A 500 -8.22 9.93 32.92
CA LYS A 500 -9.10 8.75 32.85
C LYS A 500 -9.55 8.38 31.43
N GLU A 501 -9.77 9.37 30.56
CA GLU A 501 -10.25 9.16 29.19
C GLU A 501 -9.16 8.65 28.23
N GLU A 502 -7.91 9.07 28.40
CA GLU A 502 -6.78 8.57 27.57
C GLU A 502 -6.48 7.09 27.84
N LYS A 503 -6.55 6.66 29.10
CA LYS A 503 -6.46 5.23 29.46
C LYS A 503 -7.62 4.43 28.89
N MET A 504 -8.82 5.00 28.86
CA MET A 504 -10.01 4.35 28.35
C MET A 504 -10.01 4.28 26.81
N ALA A 505 -9.49 5.28 26.11
CA ALA A 505 -9.32 5.27 24.66
C ALA A 505 -8.26 4.24 24.21
N ASP A 506 -7.14 4.12 24.93
CA ASP A 506 -6.10 3.11 24.66
C ASP A 506 -6.61 1.68 24.96
N ILE A 507 -7.35 1.50 26.05
CA ILE A 507 -8.02 0.22 26.38
C ILE A 507 -9.07 -0.13 25.30
N THR A 508 -9.87 0.84 24.86
CA THR A 508 -10.88 0.63 23.81
C THR A 508 -10.22 0.27 22.48
N HIS A 509 -9.07 0.87 22.16
CA HIS A 509 -8.30 0.56 20.96
C HIS A 509 -7.69 -0.85 21.01
N LYS A 510 -7.12 -1.23 22.15
CA LYS A 510 -6.58 -2.59 22.38
C LYS A 510 -7.70 -3.64 22.36
N LEU A 511 -8.87 -3.33 22.94
CA LEU A 511 -10.05 -4.20 22.90
C LEU A 511 -10.63 -4.34 21.49
N ALA A 512 -10.63 -3.28 20.68
CA ALA A 512 -11.08 -3.34 19.30
C ALA A 512 -10.15 -4.21 18.43
N ILE A 513 -8.83 -4.09 18.61
CA ILE A 513 -7.83 -4.95 17.95
C ILE A 513 -8.00 -6.41 18.43
N GLY A 514 -8.12 -6.63 19.75
CA GLY A 514 -8.39 -7.94 20.32
C GLY A 514 -9.69 -8.55 19.79
N GLY A 515 -10.73 -7.76 19.64
CA GLY A 515 -12.02 -8.16 19.07
C GLY A 515 -11.92 -8.56 17.60
N ILE A 516 -11.17 -7.83 16.78
CA ILE A 516 -10.93 -8.18 15.38
C ILE A 516 -10.13 -9.49 15.28
N ILE A 517 -9.08 -9.64 16.09
CA ILE A 517 -8.29 -10.88 16.15
C ILE A 517 -9.18 -12.05 16.57
N ALA A 518 -10.01 -11.86 17.61
CA ALA A 518 -10.92 -12.90 18.07
C ALA A 518 -11.94 -13.32 17.00
N ILE A 519 -12.49 -12.36 16.23
CA ILE A 519 -13.40 -12.64 15.11
C ILE A 519 -12.69 -13.44 14.01
N ILE A 520 -11.45 -13.09 13.70
CA ILE A 520 -10.64 -13.81 12.69
C ILE A 520 -10.35 -15.23 13.19
N CYS A 521 -9.91 -15.39 14.44
CA CYS A 521 -9.63 -16.71 15.04
C CYS A 521 -10.90 -17.57 15.11
N PHE A 522 -12.04 -16.96 15.47
CA PHE A 522 -13.32 -17.67 15.50
C PHE A 522 -13.75 -18.11 14.11
N GLY A 523 -13.61 -17.25 13.07
CA GLY A 523 -13.89 -17.64 11.69
C GLY A 523 -12.98 -18.76 11.18
N ALA A 524 -11.69 -18.72 11.51
CA ALA A 524 -10.74 -19.77 11.19
C ALA A 524 -11.09 -21.11 11.90
N TYR A 525 -11.51 -21.04 13.16
CA TYR A 525 -11.99 -22.22 13.90
C TYR A 525 -13.24 -22.81 13.26
N MET A 526 -14.23 -21.99 12.90
CA MET A 526 -15.47 -22.47 12.26
C MET A 526 -15.19 -23.10 10.90
N ALA A 527 -14.28 -22.53 10.12
CA ALA A 527 -13.85 -23.10 8.85
C ALA A 527 -13.14 -24.46 9.04
N PHE A 528 -12.27 -24.54 10.05
CA PHE A 528 -11.59 -25.80 10.41
C PHE A 528 -12.59 -26.86 10.88
N ALA A 529 -13.55 -26.49 11.73
CA ALA A 529 -14.59 -27.41 12.21
C ALA A 529 -15.44 -27.94 11.04
N GLY A 530 -15.84 -27.08 10.11
CA GLY A 530 -16.58 -27.49 8.92
C GLY A 530 -15.76 -28.37 7.96
N TYR A 531 -14.46 -28.10 7.82
CA TYR A 531 -13.57 -28.99 7.08
C TYR A 531 -13.49 -30.38 7.72
N GLN A 532 -13.29 -30.43 9.02
CA GLN A 532 -13.17 -31.70 9.77
C GLN A 532 -14.45 -32.54 9.74
N SER A 533 -15.63 -31.89 9.78
CA SER A 533 -16.89 -32.60 9.81
C SER A 533 -17.29 -33.17 8.44
N ASP A 534 -17.14 -32.40 7.39
CA ASP A 534 -17.79 -32.70 6.11
C ASP A 534 -16.78 -33.05 5.00
N VAL A 535 -15.63 -32.36 4.96
CA VAL A 535 -14.67 -32.48 3.85
C VAL A 535 -13.56 -33.50 4.13
N TYR A 536 -13.01 -33.51 5.35
CA TYR A 536 -11.90 -34.39 5.71
C TYR A 536 -12.23 -35.89 5.52
N PRO A 537 -13.44 -36.38 5.85
CA PRO A 537 -13.82 -37.79 5.57
C PRO A 537 -13.78 -38.12 4.06
N MET A 538 -14.17 -37.19 3.22
CA MET A 538 -14.11 -37.33 1.75
C MET A 538 -12.66 -37.39 1.25
N ASP A 539 -11.82 -36.48 1.73
CA ASP A 539 -10.39 -36.43 1.36
C ASP A 539 -9.67 -37.72 1.78
N LEU A 540 -9.96 -38.20 2.98
CA LEU A 540 -9.41 -39.45 3.49
C LEU A 540 -9.83 -40.62 2.61
N SER A 541 -11.12 -40.69 2.25
CA SER A 541 -11.67 -41.74 1.39
C SER A 541 -11.07 -41.73 0.01
N ILE A 542 -10.87 -40.55 -0.58
CA ILE A 542 -10.18 -40.39 -1.89
C ILE A 542 -8.74 -40.94 -1.82
N GLY A 543 -8.01 -40.63 -0.75
CA GLY A 543 -6.66 -41.19 -0.54
C GLY A 543 -6.63 -42.69 -0.35
N LEU A 544 -7.69 -43.27 0.23
CA LEU A 544 -7.80 -44.74 0.33
C LEU A 544 -8.06 -45.41 -1.01
N PHE A 545 -8.79 -44.77 -1.94
CA PHE A 545 -8.95 -45.27 -3.29
C PHE A 545 -7.60 -45.30 -4.06
N ASP A 546 -6.73 -44.31 -3.90
CA ASP A 546 -5.38 -44.35 -4.46
C ASP A 546 -4.59 -45.57 -3.93
N ARG A 547 -4.74 -45.90 -2.65
CA ARG A 547 -4.11 -47.07 -2.02
C ARG A 547 -4.70 -48.38 -2.55
N ILE A 548 -6.01 -48.45 -2.73
CA ILE A 548 -6.68 -49.62 -3.33
C ILE A 548 -6.15 -49.87 -4.75
N MET A 549 -6.07 -48.84 -5.61
CA MET A 549 -5.56 -48.96 -6.96
C MET A 549 -4.11 -49.39 -7.04
N ALA A 550 -3.30 -49.01 -6.06
CA ALA A 550 -1.88 -49.38 -5.97
C ALA A 550 -1.65 -50.73 -5.30
N SER A 551 -2.66 -51.34 -4.62
CA SER A 551 -2.51 -52.55 -3.84
C SER A 551 -2.69 -53.79 -4.72
N SER A 552 -1.82 -54.81 -4.49
CA SER A 552 -1.96 -56.16 -5.04
C SER A 552 -2.53 -57.17 -4.03
N GLU A 553 -2.90 -56.72 -2.81
CA GLU A 553 -3.38 -57.58 -1.74
C GLU A 553 -4.87 -57.40 -1.48
N PRO A 554 -5.72 -58.43 -1.75
CA PRO A 554 -7.15 -58.36 -1.51
C PRO A 554 -7.54 -58.05 -0.06
N LYS A 555 -6.79 -58.51 0.93
CA LYS A 555 -7.05 -58.23 2.35
C LYS A 555 -6.90 -56.75 2.70
N THR A 556 -5.88 -56.08 2.12
CA THR A 556 -5.66 -54.63 2.29
C THR A 556 -6.80 -53.86 1.63
N ILE A 557 -7.21 -54.28 0.43
CA ILE A 557 -8.33 -53.70 -0.30
C ILE A 557 -9.63 -53.77 0.49
N ILE A 558 -9.95 -54.94 1.07
CA ILE A 558 -11.13 -55.18 1.91
C ILE A 558 -11.11 -54.23 3.12
N ALA A 559 -9.95 -54.10 3.79
CA ALA A 559 -9.82 -53.20 4.94
C ALA A 559 -10.05 -51.74 4.54
N ASP A 560 -9.52 -51.30 3.38
CA ASP A 560 -9.64 -49.95 2.88
C ASP A 560 -11.06 -49.63 2.45
N ILE A 561 -11.76 -50.54 1.76
CA ILE A 561 -13.18 -50.39 1.41
C ILE A 561 -14.04 -50.24 2.66
N ASN A 562 -13.82 -51.06 3.68
CA ASN A 562 -14.54 -50.94 4.94
C ASN A 562 -14.29 -49.63 5.67
N ALA A 563 -13.06 -49.11 5.59
CA ALA A 563 -12.72 -47.81 6.15
C ALA A 563 -13.44 -46.71 5.41
N ILE A 564 -13.44 -46.72 4.05
CA ILE A 564 -14.17 -45.77 3.23
C ILE A 564 -15.67 -45.76 3.57
N LYS A 565 -16.28 -46.95 3.68
CA LYS A 565 -17.69 -47.07 4.06
C LYS A 565 -18.01 -46.45 5.44
N GLY A 566 -17.06 -46.54 6.37
CA GLY A 566 -17.19 -45.92 7.69
C GLY A 566 -17.04 -44.41 7.71
N TYR A 567 -16.31 -43.84 6.76
CA TYR A 567 -16.09 -42.39 6.64
C TYR A 567 -17.20 -41.68 5.86
N LEU A 568 -17.84 -42.36 4.91
CA LEU A 568 -18.87 -41.78 4.07
C LEU A 568 -20.25 -41.88 4.71
N PRO A 569 -21.15 -40.87 4.52
CA PRO A 569 -22.54 -40.97 4.90
C PRO A 569 -23.24 -42.19 4.26
N ALA A 570 -24.16 -42.80 4.99
CA ALA A 570 -24.93 -43.95 4.50
C ALA A 570 -25.93 -43.53 3.38
N GLU A 571 -26.44 -42.33 3.45
CA GLU A 571 -27.46 -41.78 2.51
C GLU A 571 -27.33 -40.31 2.32
N GLY A 572 -27.99 -39.76 1.31
CA GLY A 572 -27.99 -38.33 0.98
C GLY A 572 -27.23 -38.01 -0.29
N ASN A 573 -27.40 -36.77 -0.76
CA ASN A 573 -26.70 -36.22 -1.92
C ASN A 573 -26.18 -34.84 -1.60
N PRO A 574 -24.86 -34.62 -1.58
CA PRO A 574 -24.29 -33.31 -1.27
C PRO A 574 -24.52 -32.29 -2.38
N VAL A 575 -24.80 -32.73 -3.61
CA VAL A 575 -25.07 -31.86 -4.75
C VAL A 575 -26.53 -31.42 -4.71
N TRP A 576 -26.79 -30.28 -4.08
CA TRP A 576 -28.16 -29.79 -3.84
C TRP A 576 -28.75 -28.93 -4.96
N ILE A 577 -27.95 -28.43 -5.91
CA ILE A 577 -28.46 -27.61 -7.03
C ILE A 577 -28.92 -28.48 -8.19
N PHE A 578 -28.15 -29.50 -8.58
CA PHE A 578 -28.50 -30.45 -9.65
C PHE A 578 -28.05 -31.86 -9.21
N PRO A 579 -28.80 -32.49 -8.28
CA PRO A 579 -28.45 -33.81 -7.78
C PRO A 579 -28.49 -34.85 -8.90
N THR A 580 -27.50 -35.70 -8.97
CA THR A 580 -27.42 -36.84 -9.89
C THR A 580 -27.30 -38.15 -9.10
N ASP A 581 -27.63 -39.27 -9.72
CA ASP A 581 -27.46 -40.59 -9.10
C ASP A 581 -25.97 -40.87 -8.82
N THR A 582 -25.06 -40.35 -9.63
CA THR A 582 -23.63 -40.56 -9.49
C THR A 582 -23.03 -39.84 -8.31
N THR A 583 -23.73 -38.86 -7.74
CA THR A 583 -23.32 -38.08 -6.56
C THR A 583 -24.12 -38.45 -5.31
N ASN A 584 -24.86 -39.53 -5.35
CA ASN A 584 -25.69 -40.01 -4.22
C ASN A 584 -24.92 -41.00 -3.38
N PHE A 585 -24.77 -40.75 -2.07
CA PHE A 585 -24.05 -41.61 -1.16
C PHE A 585 -24.65 -43.01 -1.06
N THR A 586 -25.98 -43.16 -1.13
CA THR A 586 -26.64 -44.47 -1.13
C THR A 586 -26.15 -45.34 -2.29
N ARG A 587 -25.94 -44.76 -3.46
CA ARG A 587 -25.42 -45.48 -4.61
C ARG A 587 -23.93 -45.81 -4.44
N ILE A 588 -23.11 -44.84 -3.97
CA ILE A 588 -21.70 -45.05 -3.71
C ILE A 588 -21.51 -46.17 -2.67
N GLN A 589 -22.32 -46.18 -1.61
CA GLN A 589 -22.29 -47.28 -0.60
C GLN A 589 -22.64 -48.64 -1.24
N ALA A 590 -23.63 -48.68 -2.14
CA ALA A 590 -23.96 -49.92 -2.86
C ALA A 590 -22.85 -50.37 -3.82
N ASP A 591 -22.20 -49.45 -4.51
CA ASP A 591 -21.04 -49.73 -5.38
C ASP A 591 -19.84 -50.25 -4.54
N LEU A 592 -19.62 -49.70 -3.34
CA LEU A 592 -18.61 -50.21 -2.38
C LEU A 592 -18.94 -51.60 -1.88
N ASP A 593 -20.22 -51.92 -1.66
CA ASP A 593 -20.65 -53.29 -1.28
C ASP A 593 -20.35 -54.32 -2.36
N VAL A 594 -20.60 -53.94 -3.63
CA VAL A 594 -20.22 -54.77 -4.80
C VAL A 594 -18.72 -54.98 -4.89
N MET A 595 -17.92 -53.91 -4.67
CA MET A 595 -16.46 -54.02 -4.63
C MET A 595 -15.97 -54.90 -3.49
N LEU A 596 -16.57 -54.76 -2.30
CA LEU A 596 -16.24 -55.60 -1.12
C LEU A 596 -16.48 -57.06 -1.41
N ALA A 597 -17.66 -57.44 -1.89
CA ALA A 597 -18.03 -58.80 -2.25
C ALA A 597 -17.11 -59.39 -3.35
N SER A 598 -16.70 -58.55 -4.34
CA SER A 598 -15.75 -58.93 -5.38
C SER A 598 -14.37 -59.19 -4.80
N SER A 599 -13.89 -58.33 -3.88
CA SER A 599 -12.58 -58.48 -3.21
C SER A 599 -12.52 -59.70 -2.34
N GLU A 600 -13.61 -60.03 -1.62
CA GLU A 600 -13.72 -61.26 -0.82
C GLU A 600 -13.62 -62.50 -1.72
N LYS A 601 -14.33 -62.53 -2.84
CA LYS A 601 -14.24 -63.66 -3.80
C LYS A 601 -12.84 -63.82 -4.37
N ILE A 602 -12.21 -62.71 -4.77
CA ILE A 602 -10.84 -62.71 -5.33
C ILE A 602 -9.82 -63.18 -4.28
N SER A 603 -10.03 -62.91 -3.00
CA SER A 603 -9.14 -63.35 -1.94
C SER A 603 -9.02 -64.88 -1.80
N ALA A 604 -10.00 -65.61 -2.31
CA ALA A 604 -10.05 -67.10 -2.34
C ALA A 604 -9.49 -67.69 -3.65
N VAL A 605 -9.11 -66.86 -4.66
CA VAL A 605 -8.62 -67.32 -5.94
C VAL A 605 -7.08 -67.35 -5.95
N PRO A 606 -6.45 -68.35 -6.57
CA PRO A 606 -4.99 -68.43 -6.70
C PRO A 606 -4.41 -67.20 -7.41
N ARG A 607 -3.36 -66.62 -6.82
CA ARG A 607 -2.76 -65.35 -7.29
C ARG A 607 -2.21 -65.43 -8.75
N ASP A 608 -1.81 -66.59 -9.20
CA ASP A 608 -1.24 -66.78 -10.54
C ASP A 608 -2.31 -67.06 -11.61
N SER A 609 -3.59 -67.01 -11.24
CA SER A 609 -4.70 -67.26 -12.16
C SER A 609 -5.11 -66.03 -12.96
N SER A 610 -5.52 -66.21 -14.21
CA SER A 610 -6.10 -65.14 -15.03
C SER A 610 -7.32 -64.53 -14.34
N ALA A 611 -8.10 -65.30 -13.62
CA ALA A 611 -9.27 -64.86 -12.85
C ALA A 611 -8.89 -63.84 -11.73
N PHE A 612 -7.76 -64.08 -11.05
CA PHE A 612 -7.25 -63.13 -10.05
C PHE A 612 -6.88 -61.79 -10.68
N HIS A 613 -6.09 -61.82 -11.76
CA HIS A 613 -5.64 -60.60 -12.44
C HIS A 613 -6.83 -59.82 -13.03
N THR A 614 -7.79 -60.49 -13.67
CA THR A 614 -8.98 -59.83 -14.20
C THR A 614 -9.82 -59.19 -13.08
N GLY A 615 -9.97 -59.89 -11.97
CA GLY A 615 -10.74 -59.39 -10.82
C GLY A 615 -10.07 -58.19 -10.16
N MET A 616 -8.73 -58.21 -10.01
CA MET A 616 -7.97 -57.04 -9.50
C MET A 616 -8.08 -55.82 -10.43
N MET A 617 -8.06 -56.06 -11.73
CA MET A 617 -8.25 -55.00 -12.73
C MET A 617 -9.65 -54.39 -12.67
N ASP A 618 -10.72 -55.22 -12.47
CA ASP A 618 -12.10 -54.71 -12.32
C ASP A 618 -12.24 -53.87 -11.02
N ILE A 619 -11.62 -54.28 -9.92
CA ILE A 619 -11.60 -53.49 -8.67
C ILE A 619 -10.90 -52.15 -8.88
N SER A 620 -9.73 -52.12 -9.55
CA SER A 620 -8.97 -50.91 -9.82
C SER A 620 -9.78 -49.94 -10.68
N LEU A 621 -10.44 -50.42 -11.73
CA LEU A 621 -11.26 -49.61 -12.62
C LEU A 621 -12.49 -49.00 -11.89
N ARG A 622 -13.17 -49.83 -11.07
CA ARG A 622 -14.30 -49.35 -10.24
C ARG A 622 -13.85 -48.30 -9.24
N SER A 623 -12.68 -48.51 -8.62
CA SER A 623 -12.08 -47.54 -7.70
C SER A 623 -11.86 -46.20 -8.34
N GLU A 624 -11.32 -46.20 -9.56
CA GLU A 624 -11.09 -44.98 -10.34
C GLU A 624 -12.40 -44.22 -10.64
N ILE A 625 -13.45 -44.97 -11.02
CA ILE A 625 -14.77 -44.39 -11.33
C ILE A 625 -15.37 -43.76 -10.07
N ILE A 626 -15.40 -44.49 -8.93
CA ILE A 626 -16.00 -43.97 -7.70
C ILE A 626 -15.16 -42.81 -7.15
N GLN A 627 -13.84 -42.89 -7.18
CA GLN A 627 -12.96 -41.80 -6.78
C GLN A 627 -13.26 -40.53 -7.57
N LYS A 628 -13.43 -40.61 -8.89
CA LYS A 628 -13.79 -39.48 -9.74
C LYS A 628 -15.16 -38.90 -9.35
N GLN A 629 -16.16 -39.74 -9.12
CA GLN A 629 -17.48 -39.30 -8.65
C GLN A 629 -17.37 -38.55 -7.30
N MET A 630 -16.57 -39.06 -6.37
CA MET A 630 -16.31 -38.40 -5.09
C MET A 630 -15.60 -37.05 -5.25
N MET A 631 -14.60 -36.97 -6.14
CA MET A 631 -13.95 -35.71 -6.43
C MET A 631 -14.93 -34.64 -6.95
N ASP A 632 -15.91 -35.04 -7.78
CA ASP A 632 -16.95 -34.13 -8.27
C ASP A 632 -17.91 -33.66 -7.16
N MET A 633 -18.02 -34.41 -6.05
CA MET A 633 -18.85 -34.07 -4.89
C MET A 633 -18.15 -33.12 -3.90
N VAL A 634 -16.84 -33.20 -3.76
CA VAL A 634 -16.04 -32.40 -2.81
C VAL A 634 -16.41 -30.91 -2.81
N PRO A 635 -16.58 -30.22 -3.95
CA PRO A 635 -17.03 -28.84 -3.99
C PRO A 635 -18.30 -28.55 -3.20
N TYR A 636 -19.25 -29.44 -3.23
CA TYR A 636 -20.53 -29.26 -2.57
C TYR A 636 -20.48 -29.58 -1.07
N MET A 637 -19.52 -30.39 -0.62
CA MET A 637 -19.30 -30.66 0.80
C MET A 637 -18.84 -29.38 1.54
N TYR A 638 -18.07 -28.52 0.89
CA TYR A 638 -17.74 -27.20 1.46
C TYR A 638 -18.95 -26.27 1.56
N ALA A 639 -19.92 -26.40 0.66
CA ALA A 639 -21.19 -25.68 0.69
C ALA A 639 -22.31 -26.51 1.37
N SER A 640 -21.96 -27.43 2.24
CA SER A 640 -22.90 -28.21 3.04
C SER A 640 -23.77 -27.31 3.93
N ILE A 641 -24.91 -27.81 4.38
CA ILE A 641 -25.80 -27.08 5.30
C ILE A 641 -25.06 -26.70 6.59
N SER A 642 -24.20 -27.55 7.14
CA SER A 642 -23.37 -27.26 8.29
C SER A 642 -22.40 -26.12 8.04
N ASN A 643 -21.69 -26.13 6.91
CA ASN A 643 -20.74 -25.08 6.55
C ASN A 643 -21.42 -23.74 6.27
N ILE A 644 -22.59 -23.74 5.62
CA ILE A 644 -23.42 -22.55 5.42
C ILE A 644 -23.89 -22.01 6.79
N LEU A 645 -24.29 -22.89 7.71
CA LEU A 645 -24.70 -22.48 9.06
C LEU A 645 -23.53 -21.86 9.83
N PHE A 646 -22.34 -22.46 9.79
CA PHE A 646 -21.14 -21.92 10.41
C PHE A 646 -20.75 -20.55 9.86
N ALA A 647 -20.78 -20.39 8.53
CA ALA A 647 -20.54 -19.10 7.89
C ALA A 647 -21.60 -18.05 8.30
N SER A 648 -22.87 -18.46 8.38
CA SER A 648 -23.97 -17.59 8.81
C SER A 648 -23.83 -17.12 10.25
N ILE A 649 -23.45 -18.02 11.16
CA ILE A 649 -23.15 -17.68 12.57
C ILE A 649 -22.00 -16.68 12.64
N TRP A 650 -20.93 -16.91 11.90
CA TRP A 650 -19.79 -16.00 11.88
C TRP A 650 -20.15 -14.60 11.36
N ILE A 651 -20.93 -14.53 10.26
CA ILE A 651 -21.46 -13.26 9.73
C ILE A 651 -22.37 -12.58 10.78
N ALA A 652 -23.23 -13.33 11.47
CA ALA A 652 -24.09 -12.79 12.51
C ALA A 652 -23.28 -12.21 13.69
N VAL A 653 -22.18 -12.85 14.08
CA VAL A 653 -21.26 -12.34 15.10
C VAL A 653 -20.62 -11.03 14.65
N ILE A 654 -20.17 -10.94 13.41
CA ILE A 654 -19.62 -9.70 12.83
C ILE A 654 -20.66 -8.58 12.89
N ILE A 655 -21.87 -8.84 12.39
CA ILE A 655 -22.98 -7.87 12.38
C ILE A 655 -23.33 -7.46 13.84
N GLY A 656 -23.39 -8.43 14.75
CA GLY A 656 -23.66 -8.18 16.16
C GLY A 656 -22.63 -7.27 16.82
N VAL A 657 -21.34 -7.49 16.58
CA VAL A 657 -20.26 -6.64 17.10
C VAL A 657 -20.38 -5.22 16.53
N PHE A 658 -20.66 -5.08 15.22
CA PHE A 658 -20.89 -3.77 14.61
C PHE A 658 -22.12 -3.08 15.19
N ALA A 659 -23.21 -3.79 15.44
CA ALA A 659 -24.42 -3.23 16.04
C ALA A 659 -24.18 -2.77 17.49
N ILE A 660 -23.43 -3.54 18.28
CA ILE A 660 -23.05 -3.18 19.67
C ILE A 660 -22.18 -1.91 19.66
N LEU A 661 -21.18 -1.86 18.77
CA LEU A 661 -20.30 -0.69 18.63
C LEU A 661 -21.10 0.55 18.21
N LYS A 662 -22.07 0.39 17.30
CA LYS A 662 -22.97 1.46 16.86
C LYS A 662 -23.88 1.94 18.01
N ARG A 663 -24.50 1.02 18.79
CA ARG A 663 -25.36 1.35 19.94
C ARG A 663 -24.58 2.05 21.05
N LYS A 664 -23.39 1.56 21.40
CA LYS A 664 -22.52 2.19 22.40
C LYS A 664 -22.13 3.61 21.99
N LYS A 665 -21.92 3.84 20.70
CA LYS A 665 -21.69 5.17 20.14
C LYS A 665 -22.91 6.07 20.29
N GLN A 666 -24.12 5.59 19.96
CA GLN A 666 -25.37 6.37 20.10
C GLN A 666 -25.70 6.68 21.56
N SER A 667 -25.40 5.76 22.50
CA SER A 667 -25.60 6.01 23.93
C SER A 667 -24.63 7.06 24.48
N LEU A 668 -23.40 7.09 24.01
CA LEU A 668 -22.42 8.14 24.33
C LEU A 668 -22.84 9.50 23.75
N GLU A 669 -23.41 9.52 22.55
CA GLU A 669 -23.95 10.74 21.93
C GLU A 669 -25.24 11.24 22.62
N ALA A 670 -26.04 10.33 23.20
CA ALA A 670 -27.24 10.69 23.98
C ALA A 670 -26.89 11.21 25.38
N PHE A 671 -25.85 10.64 26.01
CA PHE A 671 -25.35 11.08 27.31
C PHE A 671 -24.76 12.50 27.23
N ASP A 672 -23.95 12.79 26.18
CA ASP A 672 -23.41 14.12 25.91
C ASP A 672 -24.51 15.19 25.64
N LYS A 673 -25.73 14.77 25.24
CA LYS A 673 -26.87 15.67 25.03
C LYS A 673 -27.68 15.93 26.30
N SER A 674 -27.61 15.05 27.31
CA SER A 674 -28.34 15.22 28.59
C SER A 674 -27.59 16.08 29.60
N ASP A 675 -26.26 16.19 29.49
CA ASP A 675 -25.44 17.03 30.38
C ASP A 675 -25.26 18.46 29.85
N GLY A 676 -25.97 18.84 28.79
CA GLY A 676 -25.94 20.16 28.15
C GLY A 676 -27.24 20.97 28.32
N VAL A 677 -28.10 20.62 29.32
CA VAL A 677 -29.29 21.40 29.68
C VAL A 677 -29.09 22.05 31.06
#